data_8e4dfd432927088f0cdce755ac1174ed
#
_entry.id   8e4dfd432927088f0cdce755ac1174ed
#
_cell.length_a   1.000
_cell.length_b   1.000
_cell.length_c   1.000
_cell.angle_alpha   90.00
_cell.angle_beta   90.00
_cell.angle_gamma   90.00
#
_symmetry.space_group_name_H-M   'P 1'
#
loop_
_entity.id
_entity.type
_entity.pdbx_description
1 polymer ?
#
loop_
_entity_poly.entity_id
_entity_poly.type
_entity_poly.pdbx_seq_one_letter_code
_entity_poly.pdbx_strand_id
1 'polypeptide(L)'
;MSEELRDIERRWQDEWFERGIFQADAPSAAERAAARKFYLNVAYPYPSGAMHVGHGRTYTIPDVIARFKRMKGFNVLFPMAFHVTGTPVIGISKRIAAGDESAIRLYRDIYKVPEDELRKFVVPERIVSYFTAEYRMVMRELGLSIDWRRCFTTVDSHYQKFIRWQFNKLNERGYIGKGVHPVKYCPSCGNPVGDHDLLAGEGASILEFTLLKFMHIPRHGESAAVFLPAATLRPETVFGVTNLWVNPNVKYVIARIRHGGDSGVRINAGNRADSTSDCESSEDENEEDSEDRGENSENKGEEYERWIISEECASKLTYQGYAVEVEKELSGSDIIGDFAVNPMNGTRVEILPADFVDPSFGTGVVMSVPAHAPYDFVALRDLHRSGKYMHISPVTIIRTEAYGGGEKGIPPAEVIVDRMGIEDQHDERLEKATEELYAAEFNSGEMIVGEYAGMNVSEARERVRDVLLSRGLASKMYEFSERPVICRCNTGVVVSLMSDQWFLRYDDENWKSDVRALIEEISFVPPEIKAEFLQTVEWLREWACARRIGLGTKLPWDERWIIEPLSDSTIYMAYYTISHIIKKIKDVDENAFDYIFLGNKAYDGKYEDMRREFLYWYPYDLRFSAKDLVRNHLTFQIFHHVAIFPREKWPRGIVVFGMATKDGKKMSSSKGNIVLLSDAIERYGADAVRFFLISAAEPWQDFDWRDDLAFAARKHVERFFNTAVDILNLISSAHQTAEADKTAEAYEMPDDSVSRWILSRTQRHIRETTDALEKLQCRKALQHAFFNMENDLRWFRRRAANPDLNVLRYVLDVWVRLLSPFIPHVCEEIWRRMGGKGFVSLASYPEVCDAYIDRKSEISEEILAGVVEDLNEILKVTGISPQKITLFVAERWKRDLLANVCRMLCDGKGMNEIIPAIMRSNDERIKEHHREIPDLVRKIVERLSEKGWSDVPEIADVDEITLLKSAQDFLQQEFGCPFEIYDAESVDERTDPKNRRKTAIPTRPAIFVV
;
A
#
# COMPACT_ATOMS: atom_id res chain seq x y z
N MET A 1 17.99 -32.84 -0.77
CA MET A 1 17.51 -31.76 -1.66
C MET A 1 17.16 -30.48 -0.91
N SER A 2 16.32 -30.50 0.14
CA SER A 2 16.03 -29.25 0.90
C SER A 2 17.24 -28.68 1.64
N GLU A 3 18.12 -29.54 2.11
CA GLU A 3 19.38 -29.18 2.77
C GLU A 3 20.39 -28.67 1.74
N GLU A 4 20.51 -29.35 0.59
CA GLU A 4 21.36 -28.92 -0.53
C GLU A 4 21.00 -27.51 -1.03
N LEU A 5 19.71 -27.19 -1.22
CA LEU A 5 19.29 -25.85 -1.67
C LEU A 5 19.63 -24.78 -0.64
N ARG A 6 19.50 -25.05 0.65
CA ARG A 6 19.90 -24.11 1.71
C ARG A 6 21.40 -23.84 1.74
N ASP A 7 22.21 -24.89 1.52
CA ASP A 7 23.67 -24.75 1.44
C ASP A 7 24.07 -23.93 0.20
N ILE A 8 23.34 -24.08 -0.92
CA ILE A 8 23.48 -23.26 -2.12
C ILE A 8 23.16 -21.81 -1.80
N GLU A 9 22.02 -21.55 -1.13
CA GLU A 9 21.59 -20.20 -0.75
C GLU A 9 22.66 -19.51 0.12
N ARG A 10 23.11 -20.15 1.21
CA ARG A 10 24.12 -19.60 2.14
C ARG A 10 25.42 -19.28 1.43
N ARG A 11 25.92 -20.20 0.59
CA ARG A 11 27.16 -20.01 -0.15
C ARG A 11 27.10 -18.78 -1.05
N TRP A 12 26.02 -18.59 -1.82
CA TRP A 12 25.90 -17.44 -2.72
C TRP A 12 25.68 -16.13 -1.99
N GLN A 13 24.95 -16.14 -0.86
CA GLN A 13 24.81 -14.97 0.01
C GLN A 13 26.18 -14.49 0.52
N ASP A 14 27.03 -15.41 0.97
CA ASP A 14 28.36 -15.08 1.45
C ASP A 14 29.26 -14.58 0.30
N GLU A 15 29.28 -15.26 -0.86
CA GLU A 15 30.04 -14.83 -2.04
C GLU A 15 29.66 -13.43 -2.54
N TRP A 16 28.36 -13.11 -2.62
CA TRP A 16 27.91 -11.79 -3.03
C TRP A 16 28.34 -10.71 -2.05
N PHE A 17 28.25 -11.00 -0.76
CA PHE A 17 28.61 -10.05 0.29
C PHE A 17 30.13 -9.80 0.34
N GLU A 18 30.93 -10.86 0.33
CA GLU A 18 32.38 -10.78 0.41
C GLU A 18 32.98 -10.06 -0.81
N ARG A 19 32.48 -10.34 -1.99
CA ARG A 19 32.94 -9.69 -3.22
C ARG A 19 32.29 -8.33 -3.48
N GLY A 20 31.26 -7.94 -2.73
CA GLY A 20 30.60 -6.64 -2.85
C GLY A 20 29.99 -6.36 -4.22
N ILE A 21 29.47 -7.38 -4.90
CA ILE A 21 29.04 -7.29 -6.30
C ILE A 21 27.87 -6.33 -6.57
N PHE A 22 27.17 -5.92 -5.53
CA PHE A 22 26.05 -4.98 -5.63
C PHE A 22 26.40 -3.56 -5.21
N GLN A 23 27.68 -3.28 -4.94
CA GLN A 23 28.16 -1.93 -4.65
C GLN A 23 28.13 -1.06 -5.92
N ALA A 24 27.66 0.17 -5.77
CA ALA A 24 27.51 1.11 -6.87
C ALA A 24 28.04 2.50 -6.50
N ASP A 25 28.97 2.99 -7.32
CA ASP A 25 29.58 4.30 -7.16
C ASP A 25 29.39 5.12 -8.45
N ALA A 26 29.41 6.44 -8.35
CA ALA A 26 29.38 7.30 -9.52
C ALA A 26 30.64 7.09 -10.36
N PRO A 27 30.50 6.87 -11.67
CA PRO A 27 31.64 6.66 -12.56
C PRO A 27 32.55 7.88 -12.62
N SER A 28 33.80 7.66 -13.04
CA SER A 28 34.75 8.76 -13.32
C SER A 28 34.18 9.69 -14.42
N ALA A 29 34.76 10.90 -14.53
CA ALA A 29 34.32 11.86 -15.53
C ALA A 29 34.43 11.32 -16.96
N ALA A 30 35.42 10.44 -17.24
CA ALA A 30 35.61 9.82 -18.55
C ALA A 30 34.54 8.75 -18.89
N GLU A 31 34.05 8.03 -17.87
CA GLU A 31 33.09 6.93 -18.05
C GLU A 31 31.63 7.42 -18.01
N ARG A 32 31.40 8.62 -17.48
CA ARG A 32 30.05 9.16 -17.20
C ARG A 32 29.17 9.25 -18.45
N ALA A 33 29.74 9.53 -19.62
CA ALA A 33 28.96 9.68 -20.86
C ALA A 33 28.30 8.36 -21.33
N ALA A 34 28.88 7.21 -20.99
CA ALA A 34 28.37 5.88 -21.37
C ALA A 34 27.54 5.20 -20.29
N ALA A 35 27.65 5.65 -19.03
CA ALA A 35 27.02 4.99 -17.89
C ALA A 35 25.55 5.42 -17.70
N ARG A 36 24.62 4.49 -17.94
CA ARG A 36 23.20 4.67 -17.62
C ARG A 36 22.97 4.37 -16.16
N LYS A 37 22.48 5.32 -15.36
CA LYS A 37 22.15 5.11 -13.95
C LYS A 37 20.72 4.63 -13.78
N PHE A 38 20.50 3.88 -12.71
CA PHE A 38 19.17 3.60 -12.18
C PHE A 38 19.20 3.61 -10.65
N TYR A 39 18.52 4.56 -10.04
CA TYR A 39 18.45 4.69 -8.61
C TYR A 39 17.05 4.40 -8.09
N LEU A 40 16.90 3.29 -7.40
CA LEU A 40 15.68 2.93 -6.71
C LEU A 40 15.89 2.93 -5.20
N ASN A 41 14.86 3.30 -4.48
CA ASN A 41 14.85 3.27 -3.02
C ASN A 41 13.51 2.77 -2.50
N VAL A 42 13.50 2.29 -1.27
CA VAL A 42 12.33 1.78 -0.58
C VAL A 42 12.21 2.43 0.79
N ALA A 43 10.99 2.50 1.33
CA ALA A 43 10.81 2.95 2.69
C ALA A 43 11.62 2.08 3.65
N TYR A 44 12.51 2.69 4.41
CA TYR A 44 13.34 1.95 5.36
C TYR A 44 12.52 1.51 6.58
N PRO A 45 12.84 0.32 7.16
CA PRO A 45 12.06 -0.21 8.26
C PRO A 45 12.36 0.45 9.61
N TYR A 46 11.40 0.37 10.52
CA TYR A 46 11.55 0.75 11.91
C TYR A 46 11.86 -0.49 12.76
N PRO A 47 13.08 -0.64 13.33
CA PRO A 47 13.53 -1.87 14.00
C PRO A 47 13.01 -1.95 15.45
N SER A 48 11.69 -2.09 15.62
CA SER A 48 11.04 -2.24 16.92
C SER A 48 10.53 -3.66 17.21
N GLY A 49 10.67 -4.58 16.27
CA GLY A 49 10.24 -5.98 16.36
C GLY A 49 10.72 -6.76 15.15
N ALA A 50 10.56 -8.08 15.12
CA ALA A 50 11.07 -8.95 14.06
C ALA A 50 10.42 -8.68 12.69
N MET A 51 11.17 -8.93 11.60
CA MET A 51 10.65 -8.83 10.23
C MET A 51 9.60 -9.91 9.95
N HIS A 52 8.52 -9.53 9.29
CA HIS A 52 7.48 -10.45 8.80
C HIS A 52 7.43 -10.49 7.27
N VAL A 53 6.69 -11.44 6.71
CA VAL A 53 6.58 -11.66 5.25
C VAL A 53 6.08 -10.44 4.47
N GLY A 54 5.32 -9.53 5.10
CA GLY A 54 4.97 -8.24 4.50
C GLY A 54 6.20 -7.39 4.19
N HIS A 55 7.16 -7.29 5.11
CA HIS A 55 8.46 -6.67 4.84
C HIS A 55 9.22 -7.42 3.74
N GLY A 56 9.18 -8.77 3.77
CA GLY A 56 9.78 -9.60 2.72
C GLY A 56 9.31 -9.18 1.32
N ARG A 57 7.98 -9.00 1.13
CA ARG A 57 7.42 -8.54 -0.15
C ARG A 57 7.87 -7.12 -0.50
N THR A 58 7.81 -6.19 0.46
CA THR A 58 8.21 -4.80 0.26
C THR A 58 9.63 -4.67 -0.29
N TYR A 59 10.55 -5.54 0.12
CA TYR A 59 11.95 -5.48 -0.31
C TYR A 59 12.29 -6.41 -1.48
N THR A 60 11.58 -7.52 -1.67
CA THR A 60 11.81 -8.45 -2.79
C THR A 60 11.43 -7.84 -4.14
N ILE A 61 10.31 -7.13 -4.22
CA ILE A 61 9.85 -6.54 -5.49
C ILE A 61 10.87 -5.52 -6.05
N PRO A 62 11.34 -4.50 -5.30
CA PRO A 62 12.39 -3.61 -5.79
C PRO A 62 13.70 -4.33 -6.08
N ASP A 63 14.04 -5.41 -5.36
CA ASP A 63 15.23 -6.21 -5.65
C ASP A 63 15.15 -6.91 -7.01
N VAL A 64 13.99 -7.43 -7.39
CA VAL A 64 13.76 -8.00 -8.73
C VAL A 64 14.05 -6.95 -9.81
N ILE A 65 13.54 -5.74 -9.64
CA ILE A 65 13.76 -4.64 -10.59
C ILE A 65 15.23 -4.18 -10.59
N ALA A 66 15.87 -4.13 -9.41
CA ALA A 66 17.29 -3.79 -9.30
C ALA A 66 18.17 -4.80 -10.06
N ARG A 67 17.94 -6.11 -9.88
CA ARG A 67 18.65 -7.16 -10.59
C ARG A 67 18.40 -7.10 -12.11
N PHE A 68 17.14 -6.98 -12.51
CA PHE A 68 16.77 -6.82 -13.93
C PHE A 68 17.50 -5.63 -14.57
N LYS A 69 17.47 -4.46 -13.95
CA LYS A 69 18.14 -3.25 -14.48
C LYS A 69 19.66 -3.40 -14.53
N ARG A 70 20.31 -4.06 -13.53
CA ARG A 70 21.76 -4.40 -13.61
C ARG A 70 22.07 -5.27 -14.81
N MET A 71 21.30 -6.34 -15.02
CA MET A 71 21.46 -7.22 -16.17
C MET A 71 21.18 -6.50 -17.51
N LYS A 72 20.35 -5.43 -17.51
CA LYS A 72 20.17 -4.54 -18.66
C LYS A 72 21.32 -3.52 -18.83
N GLY A 73 22.38 -3.63 -18.06
CA GLY A 73 23.59 -2.80 -18.18
C GLY A 73 23.48 -1.43 -17.52
N PHE A 74 22.52 -1.21 -16.61
CA PHE A 74 22.48 0.00 -15.79
C PHE A 74 23.43 -0.12 -14.59
N ASN A 75 24.06 0.99 -14.22
CA ASN A 75 24.64 1.15 -12.91
C ASN A 75 23.50 1.37 -11.92
N VAL A 76 23.28 0.45 -10.99
CA VAL A 76 22.07 0.41 -10.14
C VAL A 76 22.42 0.70 -8.70
N LEU A 77 21.83 1.74 -8.12
CA LEU A 77 21.89 2.04 -6.70
C LEU A 77 20.62 1.53 -6.00
N PHE A 78 20.80 0.54 -5.10
CA PHE A 78 19.77 0.04 -4.19
C PHE A 78 20.31 0.08 -2.74
N PRO A 79 20.10 1.17 -2.00
CA PRO A 79 20.57 1.34 -0.63
C PRO A 79 19.52 0.91 0.41
N MET A 80 19.96 0.73 1.67
CA MET A 80 19.10 0.49 2.83
C MET A 80 19.63 1.22 4.07
N ALA A 81 18.70 1.67 4.92
CA ALA A 81 18.98 2.26 6.24
C ALA A 81 17.90 1.85 7.23
N PHE A 82 17.96 2.35 8.46
CA PHE A 82 17.00 2.03 9.51
C PHE A 82 16.45 3.28 10.17
N HIS A 83 15.13 3.37 10.25
CA HIS A 83 14.45 4.47 10.92
C HIS A 83 14.37 4.19 12.41
N VAL A 84 14.93 5.06 13.24
CA VAL A 84 15.02 4.88 14.69
C VAL A 84 14.34 6.02 15.45
N THR A 85 14.12 7.14 14.78
CA THR A 85 13.51 8.35 15.38
C THR A 85 12.11 8.06 15.94
N GLY A 86 11.79 8.65 17.09
CA GLY A 86 10.47 8.64 17.69
C GLY A 86 10.39 8.00 19.07
N THR A 87 9.18 7.72 19.51
CA THR A 87 8.86 7.18 20.84
C THR A 87 8.55 5.68 20.89
N PRO A 88 8.33 4.95 19.77
CA PRO A 88 7.84 3.57 19.83
C PRO A 88 8.71 2.65 20.69
N VAL A 89 10.03 2.66 20.48
CA VAL A 89 10.96 1.81 21.27
C VAL A 89 11.04 2.23 22.73
N ILE A 90 10.86 3.52 23.04
CA ILE A 90 10.80 4.03 24.42
C ILE A 90 9.54 3.51 25.13
N GLY A 91 8.39 3.53 24.45
CA GLY A 91 7.13 2.98 24.96
C GLY A 91 7.24 1.49 25.26
N ILE A 92 7.83 0.72 24.33
CA ILE A 92 8.07 -0.72 24.49
C ILE A 92 9.00 -0.97 25.69
N SER A 93 10.11 -0.25 25.78
CA SER A 93 11.09 -0.36 26.87
C SER A 93 10.45 -0.11 28.24
N LYS A 94 9.62 0.94 28.37
CA LYS A 94 8.85 1.24 29.57
C LYS A 94 7.88 0.10 29.95
N ARG A 95 7.17 -0.49 28.99
CA ARG A 95 6.27 -1.62 29.21
C ARG A 95 7.01 -2.86 29.71
N ILE A 96 8.14 -3.20 29.10
CA ILE A 96 8.98 -4.32 29.52
C ILE A 96 9.52 -4.06 30.95
N ALA A 97 10.02 -2.85 31.22
CA ALA A 97 10.50 -2.46 32.56
C ALA A 97 9.40 -2.53 33.65
N ALA A 98 8.15 -2.24 33.28
CA ALA A 98 6.99 -2.36 34.14
C ALA A 98 6.47 -3.81 34.31
N GLY A 99 7.07 -4.79 33.63
CA GLY A 99 6.62 -6.19 33.70
C GLY A 99 5.33 -6.46 32.93
N ASP A 100 5.00 -5.67 31.90
CA ASP A 100 3.81 -5.90 31.06
C ASP A 100 3.92 -7.25 30.33
N GLU A 101 3.16 -8.22 30.84
CA GLU A 101 3.20 -9.60 30.34
C GLU A 101 2.82 -9.70 28.85
N SER A 102 1.95 -8.82 28.35
CA SER A 102 1.57 -8.83 26.93
C SER A 102 2.72 -8.41 26.02
N ALA A 103 3.51 -7.41 26.44
CA ALA A 103 4.72 -7.00 25.76
C ALA A 103 5.80 -8.09 25.84
N ILE A 104 6.02 -8.63 27.03
CA ILE A 104 7.01 -9.68 27.26
C ILE A 104 6.72 -10.92 26.39
N ARG A 105 5.46 -11.39 26.35
CA ARG A 105 5.05 -12.52 25.48
C ARG A 105 5.27 -12.23 24.00
N LEU A 106 4.94 -11.03 23.54
CA LEU A 106 5.17 -10.66 22.14
C LEU A 106 6.63 -10.83 21.76
N TYR A 107 7.54 -10.32 22.58
CA TYR A 107 8.97 -10.37 22.26
C TYR A 107 9.57 -11.75 22.49
N ARG A 108 9.20 -12.46 23.55
CA ARG A 108 9.72 -13.79 23.86
C ARG A 108 9.13 -14.87 22.95
N ASP A 109 7.79 -14.93 22.82
CA ASP A 109 7.12 -16.10 22.22
C ASP A 109 6.85 -15.91 20.72
N ILE A 110 6.57 -14.66 20.28
CA ILE A 110 6.29 -14.37 18.87
C ILE A 110 7.57 -13.97 18.13
N TYR A 111 8.32 -12.98 18.64
CA TYR A 111 9.58 -12.55 18.03
C TYR A 111 10.78 -13.42 18.37
N LYS A 112 10.61 -14.39 19.29
CA LYS A 112 11.63 -15.38 19.69
C LYS A 112 12.93 -14.75 20.20
N VAL A 113 12.82 -13.59 20.86
CA VAL A 113 13.97 -12.93 21.47
C VAL A 113 14.46 -13.76 22.67
N PRO A 114 15.75 -14.14 22.73
CA PRO A 114 16.31 -14.85 23.86
C PRO A 114 16.11 -14.10 25.17
N GLU A 115 15.85 -14.82 26.26
CA GLU A 115 15.52 -14.25 27.58
C GLU A 115 16.60 -13.32 28.14
N ASP A 116 17.86 -13.62 27.88
CA ASP A 116 19.01 -12.80 28.29
C ASP A 116 19.09 -11.47 27.51
N GLU A 117 18.67 -11.43 26.25
CA GLU A 117 18.54 -10.20 25.47
C GLU A 117 17.27 -9.42 25.83
N LEU A 118 16.15 -10.11 26.05
CA LEU A 118 14.88 -9.49 26.44
C LEU A 118 15.01 -8.67 27.72
N ARG A 119 15.76 -9.15 28.72
CA ARG A 119 16.05 -8.41 29.96
C ARG A 119 16.79 -7.09 29.73
N LYS A 120 17.54 -6.96 28.63
CA LYS A 120 18.26 -5.73 28.26
C LYS A 120 17.35 -4.71 27.58
N PHE A 121 16.16 -5.09 27.14
CA PHE A 121 15.20 -4.24 26.42
C PHE A 121 14.54 -3.17 27.31
N VAL A 122 14.85 -3.13 28.60
CA VAL A 122 14.59 -1.98 29.47
C VAL A 122 15.34 -0.71 29.03
N VAL A 123 16.32 -0.87 28.11
CA VAL A 123 17.07 0.22 27.47
C VAL A 123 16.66 0.28 25.99
N PRO A 124 16.04 1.38 25.51
CA PRO A 124 15.51 1.50 24.13
C PRO A 124 16.56 1.21 23.04
N GLU A 125 17.79 1.67 23.22
CA GLU A 125 18.88 1.49 22.26
C GLU A 125 19.25 0.01 22.06
N ARG A 126 18.97 -0.85 23.05
CA ARG A 126 19.18 -2.30 22.95
C ARG A 126 18.16 -2.95 22.03
N ILE A 127 16.91 -2.51 22.08
CA ILE A 127 15.87 -2.95 21.13
C ILE A 127 16.30 -2.63 19.71
N VAL A 128 16.71 -1.37 19.50
CA VAL A 128 17.16 -0.89 18.18
C VAL A 128 18.35 -1.69 17.67
N SER A 129 19.40 -1.85 18.49
CA SER A 129 20.60 -2.56 18.06
C SER A 129 20.35 -4.02 17.74
N TYR A 130 19.49 -4.69 18.53
CA TYR A 130 19.11 -6.08 18.29
C TYR A 130 18.36 -6.27 16.97
N PHE A 131 17.28 -5.53 16.78
CA PHE A 131 16.46 -5.69 15.58
C PHE A 131 17.12 -5.11 14.32
N THR A 132 17.99 -4.11 14.42
CA THR A 132 18.78 -3.65 13.28
C THR A 132 19.73 -4.75 12.79
N ALA A 133 20.36 -5.48 13.71
CA ALA A 133 21.22 -6.62 13.35
C ALA A 133 20.41 -7.78 12.75
N GLU A 134 19.26 -8.12 13.35
CA GLU A 134 18.32 -9.14 12.85
C GLU A 134 17.81 -8.79 11.45
N TYR A 135 17.34 -7.57 11.23
CA TYR A 135 16.86 -7.11 9.92
C TYR A 135 17.92 -7.23 8.84
N ARG A 136 19.15 -6.80 9.15
CA ARG A 136 20.27 -6.91 8.22
C ARG A 136 20.59 -8.37 7.88
N MET A 137 20.53 -9.26 8.87
CA MET A 137 20.75 -10.71 8.68
C MET A 137 19.66 -11.29 7.79
N VAL A 138 18.38 -11.09 8.12
CA VAL A 138 17.23 -11.62 7.38
C VAL A 138 17.16 -11.09 5.94
N MET A 139 17.51 -9.81 5.72
CA MET A 139 17.59 -9.23 4.37
C MET A 139 18.72 -9.86 3.54
N ARG A 140 19.86 -10.20 4.16
CA ARG A 140 20.95 -10.95 3.50
C ARG A 140 20.52 -12.39 3.18
N GLU A 141 19.88 -13.07 4.13
CA GLU A 141 19.35 -14.43 3.93
C GLU A 141 18.31 -14.49 2.82
N LEU A 142 17.46 -13.46 2.69
CA LEU A 142 16.52 -13.33 1.56
C LEU A 142 17.23 -13.05 0.22
N GLY A 143 18.54 -12.75 0.25
CA GLY A 143 19.34 -12.50 -0.94
C GLY A 143 19.11 -11.15 -1.59
N LEU A 144 18.81 -10.09 -0.81
CA LEU A 144 18.60 -8.76 -1.38
C LEU A 144 19.91 -8.12 -1.86
N SER A 145 19.88 -7.55 -3.06
CA SER A 145 21.04 -6.95 -3.75
C SER A 145 21.35 -5.52 -3.32
N ILE A 146 21.48 -5.31 -2.01
CA ILE A 146 21.63 -3.99 -1.37
C ILE A 146 23.11 -3.57 -1.30
N ASP A 147 23.41 -2.30 -1.58
CA ASP A 147 24.71 -1.68 -1.26
C ASP A 147 24.77 -1.30 0.22
N TRP A 148 25.19 -2.25 1.05
CA TRP A 148 25.26 -2.10 2.51
C TRP A 148 26.29 -1.05 2.99
N ARG A 149 27.18 -0.56 2.14
CA ARG A 149 28.11 0.55 2.51
C ARG A 149 27.35 1.82 2.85
N ARG A 150 26.17 2.00 2.25
CA ARG A 150 25.33 3.18 2.37
C ARG A 150 24.33 3.12 3.54
N CYS A 151 24.40 2.06 4.36
CA CYS A 151 23.51 1.86 5.50
C CYS A 151 23.80 2.86 6.62
N PHE A 152 22.78 3.46 7.21
CA PHE A 152 22.84 4.36 8.37
C PHE A 152 21.59 4.21 9.23
N THR A 153 21.57 4.90 10.38
CA THR A 153 20.37 5.09 11.20
C THR A 153 20.01 6.56 11.30
N THR A 154 18.75 6.89 11.54
CA THR A 154 18.31 8.28 11.68
C THR A 154 18.84 8.99 12.93
N VAL A 155 19.50 8.27 13.83
CA VAL A 155 20.18 8.82 15.01
C VAL A 155 21.71 8.96 14.83
N ASP A 156 22.25 8.62 13.66
CA ASP A 156 23.67 8.84 13.36
C ASP A 156 23.95 10.34 13.31
N SER A 157 25.07 10.77 13.91
CA SER A 157 25.43 12.19 14.08
C SER A 157 25.50 12.97 12.75
N HIS A 158 26.02 12.34 11.68
CA HIS A 158 26.06 12.96 10.36
C HIS A 158 24.68 13.11 9.73
N TYR A 159 23.81 12.12 9.96
CA TYR A 159 22.43 12.20 9.50
C TYR A 159 21.66 13.30 10.25
N GLN A 160 21.86 13.41 11.57
CA GLN A 160 21.26 14.49 12.34
C GLN A 160 21.69 15.88 11.86
N LYS A 161 22.97 16.08 11.47
CA LYS A 161 23.42 17.34 10.84
C LYS A 161 22.71 17.60 9.51
N PHE A 162 22.48 16.57 8.70
CA PHE A 162 21.74 16.69 7.46
C PHE A 162 20.28 17.08 7.69
N ILE A 163 19.61 16.52 8.69
CA ILE A 163 18.23 16.89 9.04
C ILE A 163 18.16 18.30 9.63
N ARG A 164 19.14 18.73 10.44
CA ARG A 164 19.23 20.13 10.90
C ARG A 164 19.34 21.10 9.72
N TRP A 165 20.17 20.77 8.73
CA TRP A 165 20.26 21.53 7.48
C TRP A 165 18.92 21.57 6.73
N GLN A 166 18.24 20.45 6.58
CA GLN A 166 16.89 20.38 5.97
C GLN A 166 15.92 21.34 6.63
N PHE A 167 15.84 21.30 7.95
CA PHE A 167 14.92 22.14 8.72
C PHE A 167 15.31 23.63 8.64
N ASN A 168 16.59 23.96 8.65
CA ASN A 168 17.03 25.33 8.40
C ASN A 168 16.54 25.83 7.04
N LYS A 169 16.62 25.02 5.97
CA LYS A 169 16.13 25.40 4.64
C LYS A 169 14.62 25.62 4.61
N LEU A 170 13.85 24.78 5.27
CA LEU A 170 12.39 24.95 5.39
C LEU A 170 12.03 26.21 6.18
N ASN A 171 12.75 26.49 7.26
CA ASN A 171 12.56 27.69 8.06
C ASN A 171 12.94 28.97 7.29
N GLU A 172 14.04 28.99 6.56
CA GLU A 172 14.46 30.08 5.67
C GLU A 172 13.37 30.43 4.64
N ARG A 173 12.58 29.45 4.20
CA ARG A 173 11.45 29.63 3.27
C ARG A 173 10.13 30.00 3.95
N GLY A 174 10.10 30.07 5.27
CA GLY A 174 8.88 30.40 6.03
C GLY A 174 7.86 29.26 6.15
N TYR A 175 8.27 28.01 5.85
CA TYR A 175 7.39 26.86 5.93
C TYR A 175 7.30 26.22 7.32
N ILE A 176 7.98 26.82 8.32
CA ILE A 176 7.90 26.40 9.71
C ILE A 176 7.46 27.58 10.57
N GLY A 177 6.52 27.33 11.47
CA GLY A 177 5.97 28.33 12.37
C GLY A 177 5.53 27.76 13.70
N LYS A 178 5.29 28.64 14.67
CA LYS A 178 4.57 28.30 15.89
C LYS A 178 3.10 28.59 15.70
N GLY A 179 2.25 27.75 16.29
CA GLY A 179 0.81 27.92 16.23
C GLY A 179 0.12 27.27 17.42
N VAL A 180 -1.18 27.50 17.55
CA VAL A 180 -2.06 26.83 18.52
C VAL A 180 -2.95 25.90 17.72
N HIS A 181 -2.65 24.61 17.74
CA HIS A 181 -3.39 23.60 16.98
C HIS A 181 -3.75 22.41 17.86
N PRO A 182 -4.87 21.73 17.56
CA PRO A 182 -5.21 20.49 18.20
C PRO A 182 -4.28 19.38 17.72
N VAL A 183 -3.68 18.65 18.66
CA VAL A 183 -2.79 17.51 18.40
C VAL A 183 -3.23 16.28 19.19
N LYS A 184 -2.94 15.08 18.67
CA LYS A 184 -3.02 13.84 19.44
C LYS A 184 -1.96 13.90 20.54
N TYR A 185 -2.35 13.77 21.79
CA TYR A 185 -1.45 13.92 22.95
C TYR A 185 -1.58 12.73 23.92
N CYS A 186 -0.47 12.14 24.28
CA CYS A 186 -0.44 11.10 25.30
C CYS A 186 -0.12 11.69 26.69
N PRO A 187 -1.05 11.66 27.65
CA PRO A 187 -0.82 12.21 28.99
C PRO A 187 0.34 11.55 29.76
N SER A 188 0.48 10.21 29.63
CA SER A 188 1.54 9.45 30.30
C SER A 188 2.93 9.71 29.69
N CYS A 189 3.00 9.87 28.38
CA CYS A 189 4.27 10.22 27.71
C CYS A 189 4.60 11.71 27.80
N GLY A 190 3.61 12.57 28.11
CA GLY A 190 3.79 14.02 28.13
C GLY A 190 4.12 14.61 26.76
N ASN A 191 3.61 14.01 25.68
CA ASN A 191 4.12 14.28 24.36
C ASN A 191 3.04 14.21 23.28
N PRO A 192 3.06 15.08 22.24
CA PRO A 192 2.31 14.85 21.02
C PRO A 192 2.69 13.51 20.39
N VAL A 193 1.70 12.78 19.87
CA VAL A 193 1.90 11.47 19.24
C VAL A 193 1.37 11.49 17.80
N GLY A 194 2.08 10.80 16.90
CA GLY A 194 1.64 10.56 15.54
C GLY A 194 1.03 9.17 15.38
N ASP A 195 0.52 8.83 14.21
CA ASP A 195 -0.11 7.53 13.93
C ASP A 195 0.84 6.36 14.21
N HIS A 196 2.14 6.50 13.94
CA HIS A 196 3.16 5.49 14.24
C HIS A 196 3.40 5.25 15.73
N ASP A 197 2.97 6.16 16.59
CA ASP A 197 3.10 6.06 18.05
C ASP A 197 1.87 5.39 18.69
N LEU A 198 0.88 4.97 17.89
CA LEU A 198 -0.37 4.40 18.36
C LEU A 198 -0.35 2.86 18.32
N LEU A 199 -1.09 2.23 19.25
CA LEU A 199 -1.47 0.83 19.26
C LEU A 199 -2.84 0.62 18.59
N ALA A 200 -3.71 1.63 18.69
CA ALA A 200 -5.05 1.63 18.10
C ALA A 200 -5.46 3.07 17.75
N GLY A 201 -6.31 3.23 16.75
CA GLY A 201 -6.79 4.53 16.29
C GLY A 201 -5.80 5.26 15.37
N GLU A 202 -4.99 4.55 14.59
CA GLU A 202 -4.04 5.14 13.62
C GLU A 202 -4.72 6.02 12.57
N GLY A 203 -6.00 5.72 12.21
CA GLY A 203 -6.80 6.48 11.26
C GLY A 203 -7.61 7.64 11.86
N ALA A 204 -7.65 7.76 13.19
CA ALA A 204 -8.47 8.76 13.85
C ALA A 204 -8.05 10.19 13.49
N SER A 205 -8.96 10.97 12.94
CA SER A 205 -8.80 12.40 12.71
C SER A 205 -9.30 13.20 13.91
N ILE A 206 -8.91 14.47 14.00
CA ILE A 206 -9.41 15.41 15.03
C ILE A 206 -10.53 16.23 14.42
N LEU A 207 -11.67 16.25 15.08
CA LEU A 207 -12.87 16.99 14.69
C LEU A 207 -13.07 18.18 15.61
N GLU A 208 -13.45 19.35 15.06
CA GLU A 208 -13.84 20.52 15.81
C GLU A 208 -15.34 20.48 16.05
N PHE A 209 -15.75 20.38 17.32
CA PHE A 209 -17.14 20.44 17.77
C PHE A 209 -17.50 21.85 18.24
N THR A 210 -18.71 22.24 17.94
CA THR A 210 -19.35 23.43 18.51
C THR A 210 -20.09 23.00 19.79
N LEU A 211 -19.72 23.60 20.93
CA LEU A 211 -20.40 23.43 22.22
C LEU A 211 -21.50 24.43 22.38
N LEU A 212 -22.75 24.05 22.15
CA LEU A 212 -23.92 24.91 22.30
C LEU A 212 -24.30 25.02 23.77
N LYS A 213 -24.33 26.21 24.35
CA LYS A 213 -24.54 26.47 25.78
C LYS A 213 -26.01 26.61 26.12
N PHE A 214 -26.67 25.52 26.47
CA PHE A 214 -28.04 25.51 26.96
C PHE A 214 -28.09 25.95 28.41
N MET A 215 -28.82 27.02 28.73
CA MET A 215 -28.94 27.51 30.10
C MET A 215 -29.87 26.61 30.92
N HIS A 216 -29.36 26.02 31.99
CA HIS A 216 -30.07 25.09 32.88
C HIS A 216 -31.16 25.81 33.69
N ILE A 217 -32.33 25.19 33.77
CA ILE A 217 -33.46 25.61 34.62
C ILE A 217 -33.82 24.43 35.54
N PRO A 218 -33.40 24.45 36.83
CA PRO A 218 -33.72 23.37 37.74
C PRO A 218 -35.21 23.40 38.13
N ARG A 219 -35.82 22.26 38.41
CA ARG A 219 -37.19 22.14 38.93
C ARG A 219 -37.34 22.72 40.36
N HIS A 220 -36.28 22.57 41.16
CA HIS A 220 -36.26 23.00 42.56
C HIS A 220 -34.98 23.80 42.84
N GLY A 221 -35.09 24.94 43.50
CA GLY A 221 -33.96 25.78 43.89
C GLY A 221 -33.85 27.07 43.08
N GLU A 222 -32.94 27.95 43.48
CA GLU A 222 -32.64 29.19 42.76
C GLU A 222 -31.78 28.92 41.52
N SER A 223 -32.14 29.56 40.43
CA SER A 223 -31.38 29.45 39.16
C SER A 223 -30.11 30.29 39.26
N ALA A 224 -28.99 29.70 39.64
CA ALA A 224 -27.69 30.25 39.29
C ALA A 224 -27.48 30.06 37.77
N ALA A 225 -26.79 30.94 37.07
CA ALA A 225 -26.47 30.79 35.66
C ALA A 225 -25.49 29.60 35.46
N VAL A 226 -26.06 28.41 35.17
CA VAL A 226 -25.33 27.17 34.86
C VAL A 226 -25.74 26.73 33.46
N PHE A 227 -24.79 26.30 32.67
CA PHE A 227 -25.03 25.85 31.30
C PHE A 227 -24.83 24.33 31.19
N LEU A 228 -25.56 23.71 30.27
CA LEU A 228 -25.37 22.38 29.73
C LEU A 228 -24.81 22.51 28.30
N PRO A 229 -23.50 22.46 28.12
CA PRO A 229 -22.95 22.58 26.78
C PRO A 229 -23.13 21.25 26.03
N ALA A 230 -23.83 21.26 24.90
CA ALA A 230 -24.01 20.11 24.02
C ALA A 230 -23.04 20.17 22.85
N ALA A 231 -22.23 19.12 22.64
CA ALA A 231 -21.25 19.05 21.56
C ALA A 231 -21.91 18.61 20.26
N THR A 232 -21.72 19.36 19.17
CA THR A 232 -22.27 19.02 17.86
C THR A 232 -21.32 19.37 16.72
N LEU A 233 -21.37 18.56 15.66
CA LEU A 233 -20.79 18.86 14.35
C LEU A 233 -21.80 19.57 13.44
N ARG A 234 -23.05 19.70 13.86
CA ARG A 234 -24.18 20.22 13.08
C ARG A 234 -24.87 21.38 13.80
N PRO A 235 -24.17 22.51 14.03
CA PRO A 235 -24.73 23.67 14.76
C PRO A 235 -25.97 24.24 14.08
N GLU A 236 -26.16 24.10 12.78
CA GLU A 236 -27.35 24.48 12.05
C GLU A 236 -28.63 23.81 12.54
N THR A 237 -28.50 22.64 13.16
CA THR A 237 -29.66 21.88 13.66
C THR A 237 -30.18 22.40 15.00
N VAL A 238 -29.56 23.43 15.60
CA VAL A 238 -30.00 24.05 16.88
C VAL A 238 -31.44 24.49 16.86
N PHE A 239 -31.99 24.88 15.72
CA PHE A 239 -33.38 25.31 15.56
C PHE A 239 -34.38 24.15 15.70
N GLY A 240 -33.99 22.92 15.51
CA GLY A 240 -34.79 21.71 15.58
C GLY A 240 -34.64 20.91 16.89
N VAL A 241 -33.95 21.46 17.87
CA VAL A 241 -33.72 20.79 19.17
C VAL A 241 -35.02 20.74 19.96
N THR A 242 -35.39 19.50 20.39
CA THR A 242 -36.63 19.24 21.14
C THR A 242 -36.43 18.91 22.60
N ASN A 243 -35.25 18.31 22.90
CA ASN A 243 -34.87 17.92 24.28
C ASN A 243 -33.34 17.77 24.36
N LEU A 244 -32.80 17.62 25.57
CA LEU A 244 -31.41 17.18 25.79
C LEU A 244 -31.43 15.77 26.31
N TRP A 245 -30.42 14.94 25.87
CA TRP A 245 -30.20 13.60 26.38
C TRP A 245 -29.07 13.60 27.41
N VAL A 246 -29.28 12.90 28.52
CA VAL A 246 -28.32 12.68 29.59
C VAL A 246 -28.39 11.23 30.04
N ASN A 247 -27.24 10.61 30.33
CA ASN A 247 -27.23 9.23 30.83
C ASN A 247 -27.49 9.24 32.34
N PRO A 248 -28.55 8.58 32.82
CA PRO A 248 -28.93 8.57 34.24
C PRO A 248 -27.85 7.93 35.17
N ASN A 249 -27.05 7.02 34.62
CA ASN A 249 -26.10 6.18 35.35
C ASN A 249 -24.67 6.75 35.34
N VAL A 250 -24.49 7.93 34.76
CA VAL A 250 -23.17 8.57 34.61
C VAL A 250 -22.97 9.67 35.64
N LYS A 251 -21.72 9.87 36.02
CA LYS A 251 -21.26 10.93 36.90
C LYS A 251 -21.03 12.21 36.12
N TYR A 252 -21.74 13.28 36.50
CA TYR A 252 -21.57 14.63 36.01
C TYR A 252 -20.95 15.52 37.06
N VAL A 253 -20.41 16.65 36.66
CA VAL A 253 -19.87 17.66 37.57
C VAL A 253 -20.43 19.05 37.19
N ILE A 254 -20.66 19.87 38.22
CA ILE A 254 -20.74 21.33 38.01
C ILE A 254 -19.33 21.86 38.15
N ALA A 255 -18.80 22.45 37.10
CA ALA A 255 -17.45 22.95 37.05
C ALA A 255 -17.45 24.45 36.65
N ARG A 256 -16.56 25.22 37.29
CA ARG A 256 -16.19 26.58 36.84
C ARG A 256 -15.26 26.44 35.67
N ILE A 257 -15.63 27.07 34.58
CA ILE A 257 -14.89 27.03 33.33
C ILE A 257 -14.46 28.47 32.98
N ARG A 258 -13.16 28.61 32.70
CA ARG A 258 -12.61 29.86 32.17
C ARG A 258 -11.83 29.55 30.91
N HIS A 259 -12.05 30.30 29.85
CA HIS A 259 -11.18 30.28 28.68
C HIS A 259 -9.81 30.86 29.05
N GLY A 260 -8.75 30.11 28.89
CA GLY A 260 -7.41 30.65 29.04
C GLY A 260 -7.15 31.65 27.91
N GLY A 261 -7.22 32.92 28.21
CA GLY A 261 -6.62 33.92 27.36
C GLY A 261 -5.09 33.69 27.24
N ASP A 262 -4.43 34.35 26.32
CA ASP A 262 -3.06 34.20 25.81
C ASP A 262 -1.90 34.19 26.84
N SER A 263 -2.12 33.67 28.04
CA SER A 263 -1.11 33.49 29.10
C SER A 263 -0.79 32.00 29.26
N GLY A 264 0.45 31.67 28.92
CA GLY A 264 1.01 30.31 28.91
C GLY A 264 0.56 29.42 30.10
N VAL A 265 -0.12 28.33 29.77
CA VAL A 265 -0.50 27.29 30.72
C VAL A 265 0.76 26.65 31.29
N ARG A 266 1.10 26.97 32.56
CA ARG A 266 2.04 26.17 33.34
C ARG A 266 1.36 24.84 33.66
N ILE A 267 1.76 23.79 33.00
CA ILE A 267 1.38 22.41 33.35
C ILE A 267 2.08 22.07 34.66
N ASN A 268 1.34 22.13 35.76
CA ASN A 268 1.79 21.54 37.01
C ASN A 268 1.77 20.01 36.87
N ALA A 269 2.91 19.43 36.52
CA ALA A 269 3.16 18.02 36.70
C ALA A 269 3.22 17.76 38.21
N GLY A 270 2.18 17.13 38.77
CA GLY A 270 2.13 16.73 40.16
C GLY A 270 3.25 15.81 40.52
N ASN A 271 4.27 16.33 41.21
CA ASN A 271 5.25 15.55 41.95
C ASN A 271 4.61 15.08 43.25
N ARG A 272 4.36 13.76 43.36
CA ARG A 272 4.42 13.06 44.61
C ARG A 272 5.71 12.25 44.61
N ALA A 273 6.63 12.64 45.48
CA ALA A 273 7.46 11.74 46.32
C ALA A 273 8.64 12.49 46.92
N ASP A 274 8.59 12.55 48.20
CA ASP A 274 9.64 12.37 49.22
C ASP A 274 10.82 13.32 49.31
N SER A 275 10.74 13.89 50.51
CA SER A 275 11.76 14.52 51.34
C SER A 275 13.15 13.87 51.36
N THR A 276 14.18 14.68 51.34
CA THR A 276 15.10 14.93 52.50
C THR A 276 16.38 15.65 52.04
N SER A 277 16.78 16.55 52.94
CA SER A 277 18.12 17.06 53.30
C SER A 277 18.72 18.25 52.52
N ASP A 278 18.69 19.36 53.24
CA ASP A 278 19.78 20.25 53.73
C ASP A 278 20.92 20.65 52.76
N CYS A 279 21.05 21.97 52.52
CA CYS A 279 22.07 22.87 53.08
C CYS A 279 22.11 24.20 52.37
N GLU A 280 21.95 25.21 53.21
CA GLU A 280 22.64 26.51 53.43
C GLU A 280 23.12 27.39 52.23
N SER A 281 22.53 28.54 52.20
CA SER A 281 23.10 29.93 52.38
C SER A 281 23.94 30.55 51.28
N SER A 282 23.53 31.71 50.81
CA SER A 282 24.18 33.00 51.07
C SER A 282 23.39 34.15 50.48
N GLU A 283 23.22 35.11 51.36
CA GLU A 283 22.69 36.48 51.19
C GLU A 283 23.53 37.29 50.18
N ASP A 284 22.87 38.21 49.49
CA ASP A 284 23.33 39.60 49.45
C ASP A 284 22.19 40.52 49.03
N GLU A 285 21.99 41.48 49.91
CA GLU A 285 21.08 42.65 49.84
C GLU A 285 21.50 43.63 48.71
N ASN A 286 20.47 44.29 48.18
CA ASN A 286 20.49 45.78 48.14
C ASN A 286 19.11 46.34 47.84
N GLU A 287 18.60 47.05 48.82
CA GLU A 287 17.51 48.04 48.76
C GLU A 287 17.89 49.24 47.89
N GLU A 288 16.91 49.79 47.18
CA GLU A 288 16.71 51.21 47.13
C GLU A 288 15.26 51.58 46.72
N ASP A 289 14.69 52.38 47.53
CA ASP A 289 13.38 53.04 47.54
C ASP A 289 12.97 53.72 46.24
N SER A 290 11.66 53.71 45.94
CA SER A 290 10.91 54.88 45.52
C SER A 290 9.42 54.76 45.69
N GLU A 291 8.84 55.70 46.39
CA GLU A 291 7.49 55.88 46.84
C GLU A 291 6.41 55.99 45.78
N ASP A 292 5.29 55.39 46.09
CA ASP A 292 3.93 55.94 46.04
C ASP A 292 3.41 56.58 44.77
N ARG A 293 2.51 55.85 44.11
CA ARG A 293 1.27 56.40 43.53
C ARG A 293 0.18 55.33 43.51
N GLY A 294 -0.74 55.48 44.45
CA GLY A 294 -1.96 54.70 44.41
C GLY A 294 -2.80 55.08 43.20
N GLU A 295 -3.13 54.04 42.41
CA GLU A 295 -4.31 54.05 41.55
C GLU A 295 -5.01 52.72 41.67
N ASN A 296 -6.30 52.82 42.01
CA ASN A 296 -7.29 51.77 42.02
C ASN A 296 -7.19 50.88 40.77
N SER A 297 -6.61 49.72 40.92
CA SER A 297 -6.95 48.62 40.02
C SER A 297 -8.27 48.03 40.50
N GLU A 298 -9.38 48.47 39.92
CA GLU A 298 -10.62 47.71 39.94
C GLU A 298 -10.29 46.29 39.56
N ASN A 299 -10.53 45.36 40.51
CA ASN A 299 -10.59 43.94 40.32
C ASN A 299 -11.65 43.69 39.24
N LYS A 300 -11.29 43.64 37.98
CA LYS A 300 -12.10 42.99 36.95
C LYS A 300 -12.16 41.53 37.35
N GLY A 301 -13.26 41.18 38.04
CA GLY A 301 -13.55 39.81 38.42
C GLY A 301 -13.38 38.92 37.18
N GLU A 302 -12.48 37.97 37.28
CA GLU A 302 -12.26 37.00 36.20
C GLU A 302 -13.58 36.33 35.89
N GLU A 303 -14.12 36.56 34.67
CA GLU A 303 -15.41 36.03 34.23
C GLU A 303 -15.30 34.53 33.98
N TYR A 304 -15.98 33.71 34.77
CA TYR A 304 -16.07 32.26 34.62
C TYR A 304 -17.53 31.85 34.39
N GLU A 305 -17.70 30.78 33.61
CA GLU A 305 -19.00 30.15 33.41
C GLU A 305 -19.07 28.86 34.25
N ARG A 306 -20.28 28.49 34.64
CA ARG A 306 -20.53 27.21 35.35
C ARG A 306 -21.19 26.25 34.39
N TRP A 307 -20.55 25.10 34.16
CA TRP A 307 -21.02 24.07 33.24
C TRP A 307 -21.36 22.75 33.97
N ILE A 308 -22.45 22.09 33.51
CA ILE A 308 -22.74 20.70 33.85
C ILE A 308 -22.23 19.84 32.70
N ILE A 309 -21.20 19.02 32.95
CA ILE A 309 -20.52 18.16 31.99
C ILE A 309 -20.15 16.83 32.66
N SER A 310 -19.82 15.80 31.85
CA SER A 310 -19.28 14.55 32.42
C SER A 310 -17.91 14.78 33.07
N GLU A 311 -17.57 13.95 34.05
CA GLU A 311 -16.26 14.01 34.71
C GLU A 311 -15.10 13.82 33.72
N GLU A 312 -15.30 12.94 32.73
CA GLU A 312 -14.37 12.68 31.65
C GLU A 312 -14.16 13.91 30.75
N CYS A 313 -15.24 14.63 30.44
CA CYS A 313 -15.17 15.88 29.68
C CYS A 313 -14.39 16.94 30.45
N ALA A 314 -14.67 17.11 31.75
CA ALA A 314 -13.95 18.06 32.59
C ALA A 314 -12.43 17.83 32.54
N SER A 315 -11.99 16.57 32.61
CA SER A 315 -10.59 16.19 32.44
C SER A 315 -10.03 16.54 31.06
N LYS A 316 -10.76 16.27 29.98
CA LYS A 316 -10.30 16.53 28.58
C LYS A 316 -10.17 18.02 28.28
N LEU A 317 -11.09 18.84 28.78
CA LEU A 317 -11.07 20.30 28.57
C LEU A 317 -9.79 20.94 29.12
N THR A 318 -9.18 20.40 30.17
CA THR A 318 -7.90 20.90 30.69
C THR A 318 -6.76 20.83 29.68
N TYR A 319 -6.81 19.89 28.74
CA TYR A 319 -5.85 19.78 27.65
C TYR A 319 -6.17 20.71 26.47
N GLN A 320 -7.36 21.33 26.47
CA GLN A 320 -7.84 22.16 25.36
C GLN A 320 -7.89 23.66 25.68
N GLY A 321 -7.08 24.10 26.63
CA GLY A 321 -6.95 25.53 26.97
C GLY A 321 -8.02 26.05 27.90
N TYR A 322 -8.82 25.15 28.53
CA TYR A 322 -9.79 25.55 29.55
C TYR A 322 -9.20 25.35 30.96
N ALA A 323 -9.34 26.34 31.82
CA ALA A 323 -9.18 26.18 33.26
C ALA A 323 -10.49 25.62 33.82
N VAL A 324 -10.41 24.44 34.45
CA VAL A 324 -11.57 23.70 34.95
C VAL A 324 -11.43 23.46 36.45
N GLU A 325 -12.40 23.96 37.24
CA GLU A 325 -12.49 23.76 38.67
C GLU A 325 -13.82 23.07 39.04
N VAL A 326 -13.78 21.84 39.50
CA VAL A 326 -14.99 21.10 39.86
C VAL A 326 -15.55 21.62 41.19
N GLU A 327 -16.79 22.11 41.17
CA GLU A 327 -17.48 22.60 42.38
C GLU A 327 -18.32 21.51 43.07
N LYS A 328 -19.00 20.67 42.27
CA LYS A 328 -19.96 19.69 42.80
C LYS A 328 -20.08 18.51 41.85
N GLU A 329 -20.21 17.33 42.39
CA GLU A 329 -20.57 16.11 41.70
C GLU A 329 -22.08 15.90 41.68
N LEU A 330 -22.58 15.35 40.56
CA LEU A 330 -23.98 15.04 40.29
C LEU A 330 -24.12 13.67 39.66
N SER A 331 -25.24 12.98 39.86
CA SER A 331 -25.66 11.88 39.01
C SER A 331 -26.47 12.43 37.84
N GLY A 332 -26.41 11.81 36.67
CA GLY A 332 -27.31 12.18 35.55
C GLY A 332 -28.79 12.12 35.95
N SER A 333 -29.17 11.22 36.86
CA SER A 333 -30.51 11.13 37.42
C SER A 333 -30.95 12.39 38.17
N ASP A 334 -30.05 13.21 38.69
CA ASP A 334 -30.36 14.43 39.46
C ASP A 334 -30.87 15.55 38.61
N ILE A 335 -30.54 15.57 37.31
CA ILE A 335 -30.90 16.63 36.35
C ILE A 335 -31.97 16.19 35.33
N ILE A 336 -32.30 14.91 35.28
CA ILE A 336 -33.36 14.41 34.41
C ILE A 336 -34.72 14.97 34.83
N GLY A 337 -35.42 15.50 33.82
CA GLY A 337 -36.69 16.20 33.98
C GLY A 337 -36.57 17.66 34.36
N ASP A 338 -35.39 18.21 34.58
CA ASP A 338 -35.15 19.66 34.56
C ASP A 338 -35.28 20.17 33.12
N PHE A 339 -35.17 21.50 32.97
CA PHE A 339 -35.28 22.15 31.64
C PHE A 339 -33.99 22.87 31.30
N ALA A 340 -33.85 23.18 30.01
CA ALA A 340 -32.79 24.03 29.51
C ALA A 340 -33.32 25.01 28.45
N VAL A 341 -32.67 26.13 28.30
CA VAL A 341 -33.04 27.16 27.28
C VAL A 341 -32.08 27.00 26.09
N ASN A 342 -32.66 26.83 24.91
CA ASN A 342 -31.92 26.79 23.65
C ASN A 342 -31.23 28.15 23.40
N PRO A 343 -29.91 28.18 23.18
CA PRO A 343 -29.17 29.43 23.08
C PRO A 343 -29.56 30.30 21.85
N MET A 344 -30.06 29.68 20.78
CA MET A 344 -30.32 30.41 19.53
C MET A 344 -31.73 31.00 19.45
N ASN A 345 -32.76 30.22 19.84
CA ASN A 345 -34.17 30.63 19.68
C ASN A 345 -34.91 30.85 21.01
N GLY A 346 -34.27 30.62 22.16
CA GLY A 346 -34.85 30.83 23.50
C GLY A 346 -35.91 29.77 23.89
N THR A 347 -36.12 28.73 23.10
CA THR A 347 -37.10 27.69 23.45
C THR A 347 -36.66 26.90 24.67
N ARG A 348 -37.63 26.56 25.51
CA ARG A 348 -37.41 25.71 26.69
C ARG A 348 -37.54 24.24 26.29
N VAL A 349 -36.47 23.46 26.54
CA VAL A 349 -36.38 22.04 26.24
C VAL A 349 -36.21 21.22 27.52
N GLU A 350 -36.75 19.99 27.56
CA GLU A 350 -36.68 19.09 28.73
C GLU A 350 -35.45 18.22 28.65
N ILE A 351 -34.86 17.84 29.83
CA ILE A 351 -33.73 16.95 29.93
C ILE A 351 -34.26 15.50 30.14
N LEU A 352 -33.97 14.63 29.22
CA LEU A 352 -34.48 13.25 29.15
C LEU A 352 -33.39 12.22 29.37
N PRO A 353 -33.74 11.01 29.88
CA PRO A 353 -32.79 9.92 30.05
C PRO A 353 -32.49 9.23 28.73
N ALA A 354 -31.17 8.91 28.49
CA ALA A 354 -30.76 8.08 27.40
C ALA A 354 -29.50 7.28 27.76
N ASP A 355 -29.57 5.95 27.71
CA ASP A 355 -28.44 5.07 28.03
C ASP A 355 -27.35 5.07 26.94
N PHE A 356 -27.67 5.49 25.72
CA PHE A 356 -26.69 5.60 24.62
C PHE A 356 -25.70 6.77 24.75
N VAL A 357 -25.95 7.73 25.67
CA VAL A 357 -25.03 8.84 25.89
C VAL A 357 -23.72 8.36 26.53
N ASP A 358 -22.63 8.41 25.75
CA ASP A 358 -21.30 8.06 26.19
C ASP A 358 -20.66 9.24 26.95
N PRO A 359 -20.35 9.10 28.26
CA PRO A 359 -19.75 10.17 29.06
C PRO A 359 -18.35 10.53 28.58
N SER A 360 -17.67 9.60 27.93
CA SER A 360 -16.33 9.81 27.42
C SER A 360 -16.29 10.53 26.07
N PHE A 361 -17.45 10.82 25.44
CA PHE A 361 -17.54 11.52 24.16
C PHE A 361 -18.24 12.89 24.29
N GLY A 362 -17.64 13.92 23.70
CA GLY A 362 -18.13 15.29 23.81
C GLY A 362 -18.20 15.73 25.26
N THR A 363 -19.35 16.26 25.68
CA THR A 363 -19.61 16.78 27.02
C THR A 363 -20.38 15.83 27.92
N GLY A 364 -20.84 14.69 27.39
CA GLY A 364 -21.80 13.81 28.09
C GLY A 364 -23.23 14.35 28.05
N VAL A 365 -23.48 15.49 27.35
CA VAL A 365 -24.81 16.06 27.09
C VAL A 365 -25.02 16.11 25.58
N VAL A 366 -26.11 15.53 25.10
CA VAL A 366 -26.43 15.47 23.67
C VAL A 366 -27.70 16.28 23.39
N MET A 367 -27.65 17.18 22.42
CA MET A 367 -28.85 17.87 21.93
C MET A 367 -29.63 16.93 21.01
N SER A 368 -30.92 16.79 21.24
CA SER A 368 -31.80 15.94 20.48
C SER A 368 -32.45 16.68 19.32
N VAL A 369 -32.27 16.15 18.12
CA VAL A 369 -32.89 16.67 16.89
C VAL A 369 -33.61 15.53 16.15
N PRO A 370 -34.73 15.01 16.68
CA PRO A 370 -35.37 13.78 16.21
C PRO A 370 -35.83 13.80 14.75
N ALA A 371 -36.03 14.99 14.17
CA ALA A 371 -36.40 15.09 12.76
C ALA A 371 -35.21 14.77 11.81
N HIS A 372 -33.95 14.97 12.27
CA HIS A 372 -32.74 14.96 11.45
C HIS A 372 -31.64 14.02 11.97
N ALA A 373 -31.91 13.31 13.07
CA ALA A 373 -31.00 12.34 13.67
C ALA A 373 -31.73 11.02 13.94
N PRO A 374 -31.45 9.94 13.21
CA PRO A 374 -32.11 8.65 13.40
C PRO A 374 -32.02 8.08 14.83
N TYR A 375 -30.87 8.22 15.50
CA TYR A 375 -30.72 7.84 16.91
C TYR A 375 -31.70 8.59 17.82
N ASP A 376 -31.79 9.91 17.68
CA ASP A 376 -32.70 10.74 18.48
C ASP A 376 -34.16 10.40 18.22
N PHE A 377 -34.51 10.15 16.92
CA PHE A 377 -35.85 9.77 16.54
C PHE A 377 -36.28 8.46 17.19
N VAL A 378 -35.42 7.44 17.09
CA VAL A 378 -35.73 6.10 17.64
C VAL A 378 -35.78 6.15 19.17
N ALA A 379 -34.86 6.85 19.82
CA ALA A 379 -34.86 7.02 21.27
C ALA A 379 -36.13 7.73 21.76
N LEU A 380 -36.56 8.78 21.10
CA LEU A 380 -37.82 9.47 21.43
C LEU A 380 -39.04 8.58 21.16
N ARG A 381 -39.06 7.85 20.05
CA ARG A 381 -40.12 6.87 19.72
C ARG A 381 -40.25 5.78 20.77
N ASP A 382 -39.14 5.26 21.28
CA ASP A 382 -39.15 4.23 22.34
C ASP A 382 -39.72 4.77 23.66
N LEU A 383 -39.41 6.02 24.01
CA LEU A 383 -40.03 6.70 25.15
C LEU A 383 -41.53 6.89 24.94
N HIS A 384 -41.97 7.28 23.75
CA HIS A 384 -43.41 7.39 23.39
C HIS A 384 -44.12 6.04 23.46
N ARG A 385 -43.51 4.96 22.97
CA ARG A 385 -44.04 3.59 23.10
C ARG A 385 -44.27 3.20 24.56
N SER A 386 -43.44 3.72 25.47
CA SER A 386 -43.60 3.53 26.93
C SER A 386 -44.62 4.48 27.58
N GLY A 387 -45.30 5.31 26.80
CA GLY A 387 -46.27 6.28 27.29
C GLY A 387 -45.70 7.53 27.95
N LYS A 388 -44.38 7.78 27.78
CA LYS A 388 -43.68 8.92 28.39
C LYS A 388 -43.41 10.03 27.35
N TYR A 389 -43.36 11.25 27.79
CA TYR A 389 -42.94 12.44 27.02
C TYR A 389 -43.73 12.64 25.71
N MET A 390 -44.98 12.25 25.66
CA MET A 390 -45.86 12.35 24.48
C MET A 390 -46.10 13.77 23.95
N HIS A 391 -45.70 14.78 24.70
CA HIS A 391 -45.82 16.21 24.32
C HIS A 391 -44.67 16.69 23.46
N ILE A 392 -43.58 15.92 23.33
CA ILE A 392 -42.41 16.26 22.54
C ILE A 392 -42.59 15.68 21.11
N SER A 393 -42.48 16.53 20.11
CA SER A 393 -42.62 16.11 18.71
C SER A 393 -41.40 16.55 17.89
N PRO A 394 -40.93 15.76 16.90
CA PRO A 394 -39.84 16.15 16.00
C PRO A 394 -40.16 17.49 15.26
N VAL A 395 -39.13 18.32 15.12
CA VAL A 395 -39.21 19.60 14.39
C VAL A 395 -38.36 19.55 13.16
N THR A 396 -38.98 19.54 11.98
CA THR A 396 -38.27 19.51 10.71
C THR A 396 -37.79 20.92 10.34
N ILE A 397 -36.49 21.06 10.07
CA ILE A 397 -35.82 22.31 9.74
C ILE A 397 -34.96 22.22 8.45
N ILE A 398 -34.79 21.04 7.91
CA ILE A 398 -34.05 20.77 6.68
C ILE A 398 -34.96 19.96 5.73
N ARG A 399 -34.96 20.32 4.45
CA ARG A 399 -35.64 19.61 3.36
C ARG A 399 -34.61 18.98 2.43
N THR A 400 -34.83 17.73 2.02
CA THR A 400 -34.02 17.04 1.02
C THR A 400 -34.94 16.37 -0.02
N GLU A 401 -34.47 16.24 -1.26
CA GLU A 401 -35.21 15.51 -2.29
C GLU A 401 -35.32 14.01 -1.96
N ALA A 402 -34.28 13.44 -1.32
CA ALA A 402 -34.20 12.01 -1.04
C ALA A 402 -35.16 11.54 0.07
N TYR A 403 -35.41 12.38 1.07
CA TYR A 403 -36.19 12.01 2.28
C TYR A 403 -37.40 12.91 2.52
N GLY A 404 -37.69 13.81 1.59
CA GLY A 404 -38.78 14.79 1.75
C GLY A 404 -38.45 15.85 2.81
N GLY A 405 -39.42 16.30 3.51
CA GLY A 405 -39.30 17.36 4.52
C GLY A 405 -40.21 18.55 4.14
N GLY A 406 -41.31 18.67 4.81
CA GLY A 406 -42.18 19.82 4.71
C GLY A 406 -43.51 19.66 3.93
N GLU A 407 -43.62 18.84 2.90
CA GLU A 407 -44.87 18.70 2.15
C GLU A 407 -45.89 17.72 2.76
N LYS A 408 -45.44 16.74 3.58
CA LYS A 408 -46.32 15.74 4.25
C LYS A 408 -46.17 15.69 5.77
N GLY A 409 -45.33 16.54 6.37
CA GLY A 409 -45.15 16.57 7.82
C GLY A 409 -44.41 15.37 8.42
N ILE A 410 -43.81 14.47 7.59
CA ILE A 410 -43.04 13.34 8.07
C ILE A 410 -41.57 13.73 8.19
N PRO A 411 -40.95 13.52 9.35
CA PRO A 411 -39.52 13.84 9.56
C PRO A 411 -38.59 13.00 8.67
N PRO A 412 -37.52 13.55 8.11
CA PRO A 412 -36.53 12.80 7.31
C PRO A 412 -35.94 11.58 8.06
N ALA A 413 -35.71 11.69 9.36
CA ALA A 413 -35.23 10.58 10.19
C ALA A 413 -36.25 9.43 10.29
N GLU A 414 -37.55 9.74 10.37
CA GLU A 414 -38.63 8.72 10.33
C GLU A 414 -38.63 7.97 9.02
N VAL A 415 -38.52 8.66 7.89
CA VAL A 415 -38.50 8.06 6.56
C VAL A 415 -37.37 7.05 6.40
N ILE A 416 -36.16 7.36 6.83
CA ILE A 416 -35.02 6.44 6.70
C ILE A 416 -35.09 5.28 7.69
N VAL A 417 -35.52 5.54 8.94
CA VAL A 417 -35.71 4.52 9.98
C VAL A 417 -36.75 3.48 9.54
N ASP A 418 -37.88 3.94 9.00
CA ASP A 418 -38.95 3.05 8.49
C ASP A 418 -38.51 2.28 7.25
N ARG A 419 -37.78 2.96 6.31
CA ARG A 419 -37.24 2.31 5.11
C ARG A 419 -36.28 1.18 5.45
N MET A 420 -35.46 1.35 6.48
CA MET A 420 -34.48 0.35 6.91
C MET A 420 -35.06 -0.67 7.88
N GLY A 421 -36.31 -0.49 8.34
CA GLY A 421 -36.99 -1.38 9.28
C GLY A 421 -36.33 -1.43 10.65
N ILE A 422 -35.82 -0.28 11.14
CA ILE A 422 -35.13 -0.17 12.42
C ILE A 422 -36.17 -0.22 13.57
N GLU A 423 -35.97 -1.15 14.51
CA GLU A 423 -36.99 -1.47 15.56
C GLU A 423 -36.76 -0.68 16.86
N ASP A 424 -35.53 -0.54 17.34
CA ASP A 424 -35.18 0.12 18.59
C ASP A 424 -33.77 0.79 18.54
N GLN A 425 -33.40 1.46 19.65
CA GLN A 425 -32.16 2.22 19.77
C GLN A 425 -30.87 1.35 19.79
N HIS A 426 -30.95 0.02 19.85
CA HIS A 426 -29.82 -0.90 19.85
C HIS A 426 -29.59 -1.55 18.49
N ASP A 427 -30.38 -1.19 17.49
CA ASP A 427 -30.27 -1.73 16.13
C ASP A 427 -28.97 -1.25 15.44
N GLU A 428 -28.10 -2.20 15.06
CA GLU A 428 -26.81 -1.91 14.40
C GLU A 428 -26.96 -1.12 13.08
N ARG A 429 -28.15 -1.12 12.46
CA ARG A 429 -28.42 -0.37 11.22
C ARG A 429 -28.60 1.13 11.46
N LEU A 430 -28.74 1.58 12.72
CA LEU A 430 -28.85 3.01 13.06
C LEU A 430 -27.64 3.83 12.60
N GLU A 431 -26.43 3.29 12.73
CA GLU A 431 -25.21 3.96 12.27
C GLU A 431 -25.30 4.29 10.78
N LYS A 432 -25.63 3.27 9.98
CA LYS A 432 -25.77 3.41 8.53
C LYS A 432 -26.88 4.39 8.14
N ALA A 433 -28.02 4.34 8.84
CA ALA A 433 -29.13 5.27 8.62
C ALA A 433 -28.70 6.73 8.92
N THR A 434 -27.91 6.91 9.97
CA THR A 434 -27.38 8.23 10.34
C THR A 434 -26.40 8.76 9.29
N GLU A 435 -25.44 7.93 8.84
CA GLU A 435 -24.50 8.30 7.78
C GLU A 435 -25.22 8.70 6.48
N GLU A 436 -26.19 7.88 6.03
CA GLU A 436 -26.94 8.15 4.79
C GLU A 436 -27.75 9.45 4.88
N LEU A 437 -28.46 9.68 5.99
CA LEU A 437 -29.26 10.88 6.16
C LEU A 437 -28.37 12.13 6.24
N TYR A 438 -27.33 12.08 7.05
CA TYR A 438 -26.42 13.23 7.24
C TYR A 438 -25.73 13.61 5.95
N ALA A 439 -25.27 12.62 5.15
CA ALA A 439 -24.68 12.87 3.85
C ALA A 439 -25.66 13.51 2.86
N ALA A 440 -26.91 13.05 2.83
CA ALA A 440 -27.95 13.62 1.96
C ALA A 440 -28.29 15.04 2.35
N GLU A 441 -28.47 15.32 3.66
CA GLU A 441 -28.79 16.66 4.15
C GLU A 441 -27.60 17.63 3.94
N PHE A 442 -26.38 17.22 4.15
CA PHE A 442 -25.21 18.06 3.96
C PHE A 442 -24.98 18.42 2.49
N ASN A 443 -25.11 17.45 1.57
CA ASN A 443 -24.81 17.65 0.16
C ASN A 443 -25.91 18.36 -0.63
N SER A 444 -27.19 18.08 -0.31
CA SER A 444 -28.34 18.55 -1.07
C SER A 444 -29.49 19.11 -0.22
N GLY A 445 -29.31 19.21 1.11
CA GLY A 445 -30.30 19.73 2.02
C GLY A 445 -30.40 21.25 1.96
N GLU A 446 -31.64 21.74 2.12
CA GLU A 446 -31.99 23.14 2.17
C GLU A 446 -32.65 23.47 3.52
N MET A 447 -32.18 24.51 4.20
CA MET A 447 -32.81 24.99 5.45
C MET A 447 -34.19 25.55 5.15
N ILE A 448 -35.17 25.31 6.03
CA ILE A 448 -36.53 25.81 5.91
C ILE A 448 -36.93 26.69 7.11
N VAL A 449 -35.98 27.18 7.90
CA VAL A 449 -36.24 27.87 9.15
C VAL A 449 -35.62 29.28 9.18
N GLY A 450 -36.41 30.27 9.65
CA GLY A 450 -35.95 31.62 9.95
C GLY A 450 -35.25 32.34 8.80
N GLU A 451 -34.20 33.07 9.11
CA GLU A 451 -33.37 33.83 8.17
C GLU A 451 -32.46 32.94 7.29
N TYR A 452 -32.38 31.65 7.62
CA TYR A 452 -31.57 30.63 6.89
C TYR A 452 -32.43 29.88 5.85
N ALA A 453 -33.72 30.14 5.74
CA ALA A 453 -34.59 29.47 4.79
C ALA A 453 -34.13 29.70 3.33
N GLY A 454 -34.05 28.61 2.54
CA GLY A 454 -33.53 28.63 1.18
C GLY A 454 -31.99 28.48 1.08
N MET A 455 -31.28 28.41 2.21
CA MET A 455 -29.83 28.26 2.23
C MET A 455 -29.43 26.77 2.23
N ASN A 456 -28.36 26.42 1.51
CA ASN A 456 -27.81 25.09 1.59
C ASN A 456 -27.29 24.81 3.01
N VAL A 457 -27.45 23.54 3.48
CA VAL A 457 -27.08 23.12 4.85
C VAL A 457 -25.60 23.39 5.11
N SER A 458 -24.71 23.16 4.14
CA SER A 458 -23.27 23.38 4.32
C SER A 458 -22.93 24.84 4.56
N GLU A 459 -23.59 25.78 3.88
CA GLU A 459 -23.43 27.23 4.08
C GLU A 459 -24.08 27.68 5.40
N ALA A 460 -25.28 27.20 5.68
CA ALA A 460 -26.01 27.54 6.92
C ALA A 460 -25.21 27.09 8.16
N ARG A 461 -24.60 25.92 8.12
CA ARG A 461 -23.74 25.39 9.18
C ARG A 461 -22.63 26.37 9.58
N GLU A 462 -21.88 26.86 8.59
CA GLU A 462 -20.80 27.82 8.86
C GLU A 462 -21.31 29.13 9.43
N ARG A 463 -22.39 29.70 8.85
CA ARG A 463 -22.99 30.96 9.33
C ARG A 463 -23.57 30.85 10.73
N VAL A 464 -24.31 29.79 11.04
CA VAL A 464 -24.89 29.55 12.37
C VAL A 464 -23.79 29.38 13.41
N ARG A 465 -22.72 28.60 13.09
CA ARG A 465 -21.56 28.45 13.97
C ARG A 465 -20.94 29.82 14.31
N ASP A 466 -20.68 30.63 13.29
CA ASP A 466 -20.02 31.92 13.48
C ASP A 466 -20.88 32.89 14.29
N VAL A 467 -22.19 32.90 14.08
CA VAL A 467 -23.13 33.68 14.89
C VAL A 467 -23.15 33.22 16.36
N LEU A 468 -23.19 31.91 16.59
CA LEU A 468 -23.22 31.37 17.96
C LEU A 468 -21.90 31.67 18.71
N LEU A 469 -20.76 31.54 18.04
CA LEU A 469 -19.45 31.87 18.63
C LEU A 469 -19.28 33.34 18.89
N SER A 470 -19.65 34.21 17.95
CA SER A 470 -19.52 35.68 18.09
C SER A 470 -20.42 36.25 19.18
N ARG A 471 -21.56 35.61 19.47
CA ARG A 471 -22.50 36.01 20.56
C ARG A 471 -22.15 35.36 21.92
N GLY A 472 -21.08 34.54 22.00
CA GLY A 472 -20.72 33.81 23.21
C GLY A 472 -21.70 32.69 23.61
N LEU A 473 -22.62 32.32 22.72
CA LEU A 473 -23.62 31.26 22.89
C LEU A 473 -23.09 29.85 22.68
N ALA A 474 -21.85 29.75 22.13
CA ALA A 474 -21.14 28.52 21.95
C ALA A 474 -19.65 28.67 22.25
N SER A 475 -18.99 27.56 22.45
CA SER A 475 -17.53 27.40 22.57
C SER A 475 -17.05 26.31 21.63
N LYS A 476 -15.72 26.06 21.56
CA LYS A 476 -15.14 25.02 20.73
C LYS A 476 -14.61 23.88 21.60
N MET A 477 -14.66 22.66 21.09
CA MET A 477 -14.02 21.48 21.66
C MET A 477 -13.50 20.59 20.52
N TYR A 478 -12.45 19.85 20.79
CA TYR A 478 -11.88 18.92 19.82
C TYR A 478 -11.99 17.47 20.32
N GLU A 479 -12.39 16.55 19.43
CA GLU A 479 -12.53 15.12 19.69
C GLU A 479 -12.00 14.29 18.55
N PHE A 480 -11.79 12.98 18.79
CA PHE A 480 -11.41 12.05 17.75
C PHE A 480 -12.61 11.56 16.95
N SER A 481 -12.42 11.37 15.63
CA SER A 481 -13.44 10.78 14.74
C SER A 481 -13.75 9.33 15.04
N GLU A 482 -12.81 8.59 15.61
CA GLU A 482 -12.92 7.15 15.96
C GLU A 482 -12.24 6.88 17.29
N ARG A 483 -12.68 5.80 17.97
CA ARG A 483 -12.16 5.35 19.26
C ARG A 483 -12.08 3.83 19.33
N PRO A 484 -11.22 3.27 20.18
CA PRO A 484 -10.26 3.96 21.07
C PRO A 484 -9.00 4.41 20.33
N VAL A 485 -8.39 5.53 20.77
CA VAL A 485 -7.06 5.98 20.34
C VAL A 485 -6.08 5.71 21.50
N ILE A 486 -5.13 4.78 21.30
CA ILE A 486 -4.25 4.28 22.36
C ILE A 486 -2.80 4.42 21.95
N CYS A 487 -2.00 5.07 22.80
CA CYS A 487 -0.55 5.20 22.63
C CYS A 487 0.16 3.85 22.82
N ARG A 488 1.33 3.66 22.24
CA ARG A 488 2.17 2.46 22.44
C ARG A 488 2.58 2.21 23.89
N CYS A 489 2.48 3.19 24.78
CA CYS A 489 2.61 2.99 26.21
C CYS A 489 1.33 2.45 26.90
N ASN A 490 0.31 2.10 26.12
CA ASN A 490 -0.99 1.58 26.57
C ASN A 490 -1.87 2.61 27.31
N THR A 491 -1.62 3.91 27.10
CA THR A 491 -2.44 5.00 27.67
C THR A 491 -3.39 5.56 26.60
N GLY A 492 -4.63 5.89 26.99
CA GLY A 492 -5.59 6.62 26.16
C GLY A 492 -5.02 7.98 25.75
N VAL A 493 -5.11 8.28 24.45
CA VAL A 493 -4.67 9.55 23.86
C VAL A 493 -5.82 10.55 23.94
N VAL A 494 -5.50 11.81 24.23
CA VAL A 494 -6.45 12.92 24.27
C VAL A 494 -6.11 13.95 23.19
N VAL A 495 -7.07 14.81 22.84
CA VAL A 495 -6.77 15.97 22.00
C VAL A 495 -6.28 17.10 22.91
N SER A 496 -5.11 17.67 22.55
CA SER A 496 -4.52 18.81 23.30
C SER A 496 -4.30 20.01 22.37
N LEU A 497 -4.63 21.20 22.85
CA LEU A 497 -4.25 22.47 22.22
C LEU A 497 -2.90 22.93 22.77
N MET A 498 -1.87 22.90 21.92
CA MET A 498 -0.52 23.29 22.31
C MET A 498 -0.15 24.62 21.70
N SER A 499 0.16 25.63 22.54
CA SER A 499 0.57 26.98 22.11
C SER A 499 2.06 27.11 21.79
N ASP A 500 2.89 26.20 22.27
CA ASP A 500 4.37 26.20 22.07
C ASP A 500 4.83 25.15 21.04
N GLN A 501 3.94 24.63 20.19
CA GLN A 501 4.24 23.59 19.21
C GLN A 501 4.79 24.19 17.91
N TRP A 502 5.78 23.52 17.30
CA TRP A 502 6.28 23.82 15.98
C TRP A 502 5.54 23.05 14.91
N PHE A 503 5.14 23.73 13.82
CA PHE A 503 4.35 23.17 12.72
C PHE A 503 5.04 23.38 11.38
N LEU A 504 4.91 22.39 10.49
CA LEU A 504 5.11 22.53 9.04
C LEU A 504 3.79 23.07 8.44
N ARG A 505 3.91 24.12 7.64
CA ARG A 505 2.79 24.84 7.05
C ARG A 505 2.38 24.23 5.71
N TYR A 506 1.92 22.97 5.73
CA TYR A 506 1.45 22.29 4.53
C TYR A 506 0.17 22.89 3.94
N ASP A 507 -0.46 23.84 4.62
CA ASP A 507 -1.58 24.66 4.16
C ASP A 507 -1.17 25.85 3.28
N ASP A 508 0.13 26.16 3.13
CA ASP A 508 0.61 27.23 2.27
C ASP A 508 0.30 26.93 0.79
N GLU A 509 -0.52 27.79 0.16
CA GLU A 509 -1.01 27.56 -1.20
C GLU A 509 0.07 27.67 -2.28
N ASN A 510 1.14 28.46 -2.07
CA ASN A 510 2.27 28.50 -3.00
C ASN A 510 3.00 27.15 -2.96
N TRP A 511 3.24 26.61 -1.76
CA TRP A 511 3.87 25.31 -1.59
C TRP A 511 3.02 24.19 -2.20
N LYS A 512 1.69 24.20 -1.94
CA LYS A 512 0.75 23.25 -2.56
C LYS A 512 0.76 23.33 -4.09
N SER A 513 0.84 24.54 -4.65
CA SER A 513 0.91 24.74 -6.11
C SER A 513 2.12 24.06 -6.73
N ASP A 514 3.31 24.22 -6.13
CA ASP A 514 4.53 23.55 -6.59
C ASP A 514 4.42 22.02 -6.45
N VAL A 515 3.81 21.56 -5.35
CA VAL A 515 3.56 20.12 -5.11
C VAL A 515 2.63 19.53 -6.16
N ARG A 516 1.53 20.22 -6.51
CA ARG A 516 0.63 19.78 -7.58
C ARG A 516 1.38 19.68 -8.92
N ALA A 517 2.22 20.66 -9.24
CA ALA A 517 3.03 20.65 -10.45
C ALA A 517 3.97 19.42 -10.50
N LEU A 518 4.62 19.08 -9.38
CA LEU A 518 5.46 17.89 -9.32
C LEU A 518 4.65 16.60 -9.43
N ILE A 519 3.47 16.49 -8.79
CA ILE A 519 2.59 15.32 -8.90
C ILE A 519 2.17 15.07 -10.36
N GLU A 520 2.00 16.12 -11.17
CA GLU A 520 1.71 15.96 -12.59
C GLU A 520 2.88 15.32 -13.37
N GLU A 521 4.14 15.54 -12.94
CA GLU A 521 5.36 15.04 -13.58
C GLU A 521 5.77 13.63 -13.13
N ILE A 522 5.39 13.23 -11.90
CA ILE A 522 5.75 11.92 -11.33
C ILE A 522 5.00 10.79 -12.05
N SER A 523 5.73 9.73 -12.40
CA SER A 523 5.14 8.45 -12.82
C SER A 523 4.67 7.66 -11.61
N PHE A 524 3.36 7.41 -11.49
CA PHE A 524 2.77 6.62 -10.42
C PHE A 524 2.44 5.19 -10.87
N VAL A 525 2.69 4.22 -9.99
CA VAL A 525 2.30 2.82 -10.20
C VAL A 525 1.59 2.32 -8.93
N PRO A 526 0.30 1.97 -8.98
CA PRO A 526 -0.57 2.06 -10.16
C PRO A 526 -0.96 3.53 -10.48
N PRO A 527 -1.34 3.86 -11.72
CA PRO A 527 -1.64 5.25 -12.11
C PRO A 527 -2.78 5.90 -11.31
N GLU A 528 -3.74 5.12 -10.86
CA GLU A 528 -4.93 5.59 -10.12
C GLU A 528 -4.59 6.22 -8.78
N ILE A 529 -3.45 5.86 -8.19
CA ILE A 529 -3.03 6.38 -6.88
C ILE A 529 -2.74 7.88 -6.90
N LYS A 530 -2.47 8.46 -8.10
CA LYS A 530 -2.26 9.89 -8.29
C LYS A 530 -3.39 10.74 -7.72
N ALA A 531 -4.64 10.28 -7.88
CA ALA A 531 -5.81 10.99 -7.36
C ALA A 531 -5.78 11.08 -5.83
N GLU A 532 -5.32 10.04 -5.13
CA GLU A 532 -5.21 10.05 -3.66
C GLU A 532 -4.13 11.02 -3.18
N PHE A 533 -3.01 11.17 -3.91
CA PHE A 533 -1.99 12.19 -3.61
C PHE A 533 -2.56 13.60 -3.77
N LEU A 534 -3.26 13.90 -4.87
CA LEU A 534 -3.88 15.21 -5.09
C LEU A 534 -4.90 15.52 -4.00
N GLN A 535 -5.77 14.56 -3.66
CA GLN A 535 -6.73 14.72 -2.57
C GLN A 535 -6.04 14.97 -1.23
N THR A 536 -4.92 14.28 -0.97
CA THR A 536 -4.14 14.49 0.25
C THR A 536 -3.58 15.91 0.34
N VAL A 537 -3.05 16.45 -0.75
CA VAL A 537 -2.55 17.83 -0.80
C VAL A 537 -3.65 18.83 -0.45
N GLU A 538 -4.89 18.62 -0.95
CA GLU A 538 -6.01 19.53 -0.70
C GLU A 538 -6.42 19.59 0.78
N TRP A 539 -6.50 18.44 1.46
CA TRP A 539 -6.93 18.40 2.85
C TRP A 539 -5.82 18.65 3.87
N LEU A 540 -4.54 18.54 3.48
CA LEU A 540 -3.43 18.81 4.41
C LEU A 540 -3.50 20.23 4.96
N ARG A 541 -3.33 20.32 6.29
CA ARG A 541 -3.22 21.54 7.07
C ARG A 541 -1.84 21.61 7.72
N GLU A 542 -1.66 22.47 8.67
CA GLU A 542 -0.45 22.52 9.47
C GLU A 542 -0.19 21.20 10.19
N TRP A 543 1.07 20.76 10.20
CA TRP A 543 1.49 19.46 10.75
C TRP A 543 2.48 19.63 11.90
N ALA A 544 2.16 19.12 13.09
CA ALA A 544 3.03 19.18 14.27
C ALA A 544 4.34 18.41 14.05
N CYS A 545 5.43 19.12 13.73
CA CYS A 545 6.70 18.55 13.28
C CYS A 545 7.74 18.32 14.40
N ALA A 546 7.38 18.51 15.67
CA ALA A 546 8.31 18.39 16.79
C ALA A 546 7.68 17.66 18.00
N ARG A 547 8.53 17.02 18.81
CA ARG A 547 8.18 16.24 20.01
C ARG A 547 9.09 16.64 21.15
N ARG A 548 8.59 16.57 22.40
CA ARG A 548 9.40 16.87 23.60
C ARG A 548 10.30 15.70 24.01
N ILE A 549 9.87 14.47 23.77
CA ILE A 549 10.56 13.25 24.15
C ILE A 549 10.63 12.33 22.93
N GLY A 550 11.75 11.65 22.74
CA GLY A 550 11.99 10.71 21.64
C GLY A 550 13.47 10.54 21.35
N LEU A 551 13.79 9.57 20.50
CA LEU A 551 15.07 9.48 19.81
C LEU A 551 15.00 10.32 18.54
N GLY A 552 16.09 10.97 18.13
CA GLY A 552 16.12 11.71 16.85
C GLY A 552 16.92 12.99 16.89
N THR A 553 16.69 13.85 15.90
CA THR A 553 17.40 15.10 15.68
C THR A 553 16.73 16.25 16.44
N LYS A 554 17.51 17.02 17.20
CA LYS A 554 17.03 18.24 17.85
C LYS A 554 16.77 19.34 16.83
N LEU A 555 15.70 20.12 17.08
CA LEU A 555 15.37 21.27 16.24
C LEU A 555 16.52 22.31 16.28
N PRO A 556 17.01 22.86 15.14
CA PRO A 556 18.22 23.68 15.11
C PRO A 556 18.19 24.94 15.99
N TRP A 557 17.04 25.58 16.14
CA TRP A 557 16.84 26.85 16.86
C TRP A 557 16.11 26.69 18.21
N ASP A 558 15.64 25.46 18.54
CA ASP A 558 14.98 25.17 19.81
C ASP A 558 15.27 23.71 20.22
N GLU A 559 16.41 23.46 20.85
CA GLU A 559 16.91 22.12 21.19
C GLU A 559 16.04 21.39 22.26
N ARG A 560 15.05 22.05 22.86
CA ARG A 560 14.04 21.41 23.73
C ARG A 560 13.12 20.48 22.91
N TRP A 561 13.10 20.63 21.58
CA TRP A 561 12.27 19.88 20.66
C TRP A 561 13.09 18.95 19.77
N ILE A 562 12.54 17.75 19.55
CA ILE A 562 13.08 16.73 18.65
C ILE A 562 12.17 16.71 17.42
N ILE A 563 12.75 16.70 16.24
CA ILE A 563 12.02 16.58 14.96
C ILE A 563 11.29 15.24 14.92
N GLU A 564 10.02 15.26 14.52
CA GLU A 564 9.17 14.08 14.50
C GLU A 564 9.53 13.10 13.38
N PRO A 565 9.18 11.78 13.52
CA PRO A 565 9.65 10.72 12.63
C PRO A 565 9.30 10.87 11.15
N LEU A 566 8.11 11.36 10.81
CA LEU A 566 7.73 11.53 9.39
C LEU A 566 8.51 12.67 8.73
N SER A 567 8.77 13.74 9.49
CA SER A 567 9.44 14.95 8.96
C SER A 567 10.95 14.80 8.82
N ASP A 568 11.60 13.95 9.65
CA ASP A 568 13.06 13.70 9.57
C ASP A 568 13.43 12.70 8.47
N SER A 569 12.44 12.13 7.78
CA SER A 569 12.63 11.03 6.83
C SER A 569 12.18 11.36 5.39
N THR A 570 11.93 12.63 5.08
CA THR A 570 11.37 13.03 3.78
C THR A 570 12.37 13.12 2.63
N ILE A 571 13.66 13.41 2.91
CA ILE A 571 14.68 13.60 1.88
C ILE A 571 15.94 12.70 2.05
N TYR A 572 15.86 11.64 2.86
CA TYR A 572 17.00 10.73 3.08
C TYR A 572 17.51 10.06 1.80
N MET A 573 16.69 10.03 0.74
CA MET A 573 17.10 9.53 -0.57
C MET A 573 18.30 10.32 -1.12
N ALA A 574 18.38 11.62 -0.85
CA ALA A 574 19.55 12.42 -1.18
C ALA A 574 20.77 12.02 -0.33
N TYR A 575 20.56 11.76 0.97
CA TYR A 575 21.62 11.36 1.88
C TYR A 575 22.23 9.99 1.53
N TYR A 576 21.43 9.03 1.03
CA TYR A 576 21.96 7.75 0.55
C TYR A 576 23.09 7.89 -0.47
N THR A 577 23.02 8.92 -1.31
CA THR A 577 24.03 9.13 -2.36
C THR A 577 25.42 9.38 -1.77
N ILE A 578 25.50 9.95 -0.57
CA ILE A 578 26.75 10.38 0.06
C ILE A 578 27.12 9.58 1.34
N SER A 579 26.21 8.74 1.84
CA SER A 579 26.33 8.15 3.19
C SER A 579 27.57 7.29 3.39
N HIS A 580 28.07 6.61 2.37
CA HIS A 580 29.29 5.79 2.40
C HIS A 580 30.59 6.59 2.43
N ILE A 581 30.55 7.86 2.00
CA ILE A 581 31.69 8.78 2.01
C ILE A 581 31.70 9.61 3.30
N ILE A 582 30.54 10.20 3.67
CA ILE A 582 30.45 11.13 4.80
C ILE A 582 30.86 10.48 6.14
N LYS A 583 30.60 9.18 6.30
CA LYS A 583 31.02 8.41 7.49
C LYS A 583 32.53 8.39 7.73
N LYS A 584 33.34 8.60 6.70
CA LYS A 584 34.79 8.63 6.77
C LYS A 584 35.32 9.99 7.22
N ILE A 585 34.45 11.00 7.31
CA ILE A 585 34.80 12.37 7.69
C ILE A 585 34.40 12.58 9.15
N LYS A 586 35.39 12.84 10.00
CA LYS A 586 35.15 12.96 11.45
C LYS A 586 34.27 14.16 11.82
N ASP A 587 34.47 15.28 11.14
CA ASP A 587 33.69 16.49 11.39
C ASP A 587 33.23 17.12 10.07
N VAL A 588 31.91 17.19 9.90
CA VAL A 588 31.24 17.75 8.73
C VAL A 588 30.64 19.09 9.12
N ASP A 589 30.96 20.13 8.37
CA ASP A 589 30.29 21.42 8.45
C ASP A 589 28.85 21.29 7.91
N GLU A 590 27.85 21.69 8.68
CA GLU A 590 26.42 21.65 8.24
C GLU A 590 26.22 22.49 6.96
N ASN A 591 26.94 23.58 6.78
CA ASN A 591 26.88 24.40 5.57
C ASN A 591 27.44 23.69 4.33
N ALA A 592 28.22 22.61 4.49
CA ALA A 592 28.70 21.83 3.36
C ALA A 592 27.57 21.19 2.56
N PHE A 593 26.42 20.94 3.18
CA PHE A 593 25.24 20.40 2.48
C PHE A 593 24.68 21.37 1.43
N ASP A 594 24.83 22.69 1.62
CA ASP A 594 24.50 23.68 0.58
C ASP A 594 25.35 23.49 -0.68
N TYR A 595 26.66 23.19 -0.50
CA TYR A 595 27.54 22.87 -1.63
C TYR A 595 27.19 21.52 -2.24
N ILE A 596 27.07 20.49 -1.41
CA ILE A 596 26.87 19.11 -1.87
C ILE A 596 25.55 18.97 -2.67
N PHE A 597 24.45 19.51 -2.16
CA PHE A 597 23.13 19.31 -2.72
C PHE A 597 22.64 20.43 -3.62
N LEU A 598 22.99 21.71 -3.31
CA LEU A 598 22.48 22.86 -4.06
C LEU A 598 23.53 23.52 -4.95
N GLY A 599 24.82 23.28 -4.71
CA GLY A 599 25.91 23.90 -5.48
C GLY A 599 26.23 25.31 -5.04
N ASN A 600 25.68 25.76 -3.93
CA ASN A 600 25.92 27.04 -3.32
C ASN A 600 27.20 26.97 -2.46
N LYS A 601 28.03 27.99 -2.49
CA LYS A 601 29.34 28.08 -1.80
C LYS A 601 30.39 27.11 -2.36
N ALA A 602 31.63 27.55 -2.47
CA ALA A 602 32.77 26.74 -2.88
C ALA A 602 33.46 26.18 -1.64
N TYR A 603 33.84 24.89 -1.68
CA TYR A 603 34.68 24.25 -0.69
C TYR A 603 35.93 23.71 -1.39
N ASP A 604 37.08 23.86 -0.81
CA ASP A 604 38.38 23.46 -1.37
C ASP A 604 38.51 21.91 -1.48
N GLY A 605 37.80 21.32 -2.43
CA GLY A 605 37.92 19.88 -2.78
C GLY A 605 37.42 18.86 -1.75
N LYS A 606 37.21 19.27 -0.50
CA LYS A 606 36.87 18.34 0.62
C LYS A 606 35.58 17.53 0.42
N TYR A 607 34.61 18.13 -0.27
CA TYR A 607 33.28 17.51 -0.44
C TYR A 607 32.94 17.20 -1.91
N GLU A 608 33.92 17.29 -2.82
CA GLU A 608 33.72 17.12 -4.26
C GLU A 608 33.21 15.71 -4.62
N ASP A 609 33.75 14.68 -3.97
CA ASP A 609 33.29 13.30 -4.21
C ASP A 609 31.83 13.10 -3.83
N MET A 610 31.38 13.70 -2.71
CA MET A 610 29.97 13.64 -2.30
C MET A 610 29.07 14.39 -3.28
N ARG A 611 29.49 15.56 -3.75
CA ARG A 611 28.75 16.31 -4.76
C ARG A 611 28.67 15.52 -6.07
N ARG A 612 29.77 14.87 -6.50
CA ARG A 612 29.81 14.03 -7.69
C ARG A 612 28.83 12.86 -7.58
N GLU A 613 28.79 12.16 -6.45
CA GLU A 613 27.84 11.08 -6.15
C GLU A 613 26.39 11.60 -6.22
N PHE A 614 26.08 12.70 -5.54
CA PHE A 614 24.75 13.29 -5.57
C PHE A 614 24.33 13.68 -7.00
N LEU A 615 25.16 14.39 -7.72
CA LEU A 615 24.84 14.85 -9.07
C LEU A 615 24.63 13.69 -10.06
N TYR A 616 25.31 12.57 -9.87
CA TYR A 616 25.14 11.40 -10.70
C TYR A 616 23.85 10.64 -10.37
N TRP A 617 23.62 10.34 -9.09
CA TRP A 617 22.51 9.51 -8.68
C TRP A 617 21.17 10.26 -8.64
N TYR A 618 21.16 11.52 -8.26
CA TYR A 618 19.93 12.26 -8.01
C TYR A 618 19.45 13.06 -9.23
N PRO A 619 18.14 13.04 -9.53
CA PRO A 619 17.03 12.50 -8.76
C PRO A 619 16.97 10.96 -8.81
N TYR A 620 16.29 10.35 -7.84
CA TYR A 620 15.99 8.92 -7.91
C TYR A 620 14.96 8.62 -9.00
N ASP A 621 15.03 7.39 -9.55
CA ASP A 621 14.15 6.98 -10.65
C ASP A 621 12.86 6.38 -10.11
N LEU A 622 12.91 5.51 -9.08
CA LEU A 622 11.74 4.91 -8.45
C LEU A 622 11.85 4.89 -6.91
N ARG A 623 10.74 5.23 -6.26
CA ARG A 623 10.53 5.02 -4.84
C ARG A 623 9.41 4.03 -4.60
N PHE A 624 9.69 3.01 -3.80
CA PHE A 624 8.73 1.98 -3.43
C PHE A 624 8.25 2.19 -2.00
N SER A 625 6.94 2.10 -1.75
CA SER A 625 6.37 2.25 -0.42
C SER A 625 4.99 1.62 -0.31
N ALA A 626 4.48 1.45 0.91
CA ALA A 626 3.16 0.90 1.16
C ALA A 626 2.06 1.98 1.09
N LYS A 627 0.82 1.56 0.86
CA LYS A 627 -0.34 2.43 0.65
C LYS A 627 -0.68 3.30 1.87
N ASP A 628 -0.47 2.81 3.07
CA ASP A 628 -0.69 3.54 4.33
C ASP A 628 0.18 4.79 4.47
N LEU A 629 1.28 4.90 3.70
CA LEU A 629 2.16 6.06 3.70
C LEU A 629 1.78 7.15 2.66
N VAL A 630 0.75 6.95 1.85
CA VAL A 630 0.34 7.93 0.82
C VAL A 630 -0.13 9.23 1.46
N ARG A 631 -1.01 9.14 2.46
CA ARG A 631 -1.63 10.29 3.12
C ARG A 631 -0.73 11.04 4.11
N ASN A 632 0.50 10.60 4.26
CA ASN A 632 1.48 11.20 5.16
C ASN A 632 2.87 11.23 4.51
N HIS A 633 3.76 10.33 4.86
CA HIS A 633 5.17 10.34 4.51
C HIS A 633 5.45 10.51 3.00
N LEU A 634 4.71 9.81 2.11
CA LEU A 634 4.93 9.91 0.66
C LEU A 634 4.53 11.28 0.10
N THR A 635 3.48 11.88 0.63
CA THR A 635 3.09 13.25 0.26
C THR A 635 4.05 14.27 0.88
N PHE A 636 4.45 14.11 2.15
CA PHE A 636 5.41 15.01 2.80
C PHE A 636 6.76 15.06 2.09
N GLN A 637 7.26 13.92 1.58
CA GLN A 637 8.49 13.93 0.80
C GLN A 637 8.38 14.78 -0.48
N ILE A 638 7.21 14.80 -1.14
CA ILE A 638 6.98 15.65 -2.32
C ILE A 638 7.07 17.13 -1.92
N PHE A 639 6.39 17.53 -0.84
CA PHE A 639 6.48 18.88 -0.27
C PHE A 639 7.93 19.30 0.00
N HIS A 640 8.69 18.45 0.70
CA HIS A 640 10.08 18.79 1.05
C HIS A 640 11.01 18.83 -0.16
N HIS A 641 10.76 17.99 -1.19
CA HIS A 641 11.58 18.04 -2.42
C HIS A 641 11.39 19.34 -3.19
N VAL A 642 10.17 19.81 -3.39
CA VAL A 642 9.94 21.09 -4.08
C VAL A 642 10.43 22.28 -3.26
N ALA A 643 10.42 22.16 -1.91
CA ALA A 643 10.91 23.21 -1.04
C ALA A 643 12.45 23.33 -1.06
N ILE A 644 13.19 22.25 -1.23
CA ILE A 644 14.64 22.22 -1.01
C ILE A 644 15.42 22.13 -2.32
N PHE A 645 14.97 21.27 -3.23
CA PHE A 645 15.73 20.97 -4.45
C PHE A 645 15.22 21.72 -5.67
N PRO A 646 16.09 22.05 -6.63
CA PRO A 646 15.66 22.60 -7.92
C PRO A 646 14.93 21.52 -8.74
N ARG A 647 14.08 21.95 -9.69
CA ARG A 647 13.14 21.09 -10.45
C ARG A 647 13.80 19.87 -11.12
N GLU A 648 15.02 20.04 -11.65
CA GLU A 648 15.77 18.95 -12.27
C GLU A 648 16.20 17.83 -11.29
N LYS A 649 16.05 18.07 -9.97
CA LYS A 649 16.34 17.12 -8.89
C LYS A 649 15.08 16.54 -8.24
N TRP A 650 13.91 16.85 -8.77
CA TRP A 650 12.64 16.34 -8.27
C TRP A 650 12.45 14.84 -8.59
N PRO A 651 11.75 14.08 -7.74
CA PRO A 651 11.47 12.66 -7.91
C PRO A 651 10.82 12.31 -9.25
N ARG A 652 11.18 11.13 -9.82
CA ARG A 652 10.65 10.70 -11.12
C ARG A 652 9.50 9.71 -11.03
N GLY A 653 9.52 8.82 -10.06
CA GLY A 653 8.51 7.76 -9.97
C GLY A 653 8.24 7.28 -8.56
N ILE A 654 6.99 6.92 -8.28
CA ILE A 654 6.53 6.35 -7.01
C ILE A 654 5.70 5.11 -7.30
N VAL A 655 6.05 4.00 -6.64
CA VAL A 655 5.37 2.72 -6.69
C VAL A 655 4.73 2.45 -5.34
N VAL A 656 3.42 2.24 -5.32
CA VAL A 656 2.65 2.01 -4.10
C VAL A 656 2.20 0.56 -4.02
N PHE A 657 2.57 -0.12 -2.93
CA PHE A 657 2.24 -1.51 -2.69
C PHE A 657 0.87 -1.69 -2.07
N GLY A 658 0.22 -2.83 -2.42
CA GLY A 658 -0.92 -3.35 -1.70
C GLY A 658 -0.55 -3.88 -0.30
N MET A 659 -1.57 -4.18 0.48
CA MET A 659 -1.45 -4.64 1.87
C MET A 659 -1.17 -6.15 1.95
N ALA A 660 -0.60 -6.56 3.09
CA ALA A 660 -0.33 -7.96 3.39
C ALA A 660 -1.37 -8.52 4.38
N THR A 661 -1.97 -9.66 4.03
CA THR A 661 -2.87 -10.41 4.89
C THR A 661 -2.34 -11.81 5.18
N LYS A 662 -2.88 -12.48 6.18
CA LYS A 662 -2.68 -13.90 6.47
C LYS A 662 -4.04 -14.55 6.64
N ASP A 663 -4.34 -15.56 5.82
CA ASP A 663 -5.63 -16.25 5.82
C ASP A 663 -6.83 -15.26 5.74
N GLY A 664 -6.69 -14.25 4.85
CA GLY A 664 -7.69 -13.20 4.62
C GLY A 664 -7.81 -12.13 5.70
N LYS A 665 -6.97 -12.14 6.74
CA LYS A 665 -6.99 -11.15 7.84
C LYS A 665 -5.75 -10.28 7.82
N LYS A 666 -5.91 -8.97 8.09
CA LYS A 666 -4.77 -8.04 8.23
C LYS A 666 -3.78 -8.59 9.28
N MET A 667 -2.51 -8.67 8.92
CA MET A 667 -1.45 -9.07 9.84
C MET A 667 -1.28 -8.00 10.92
N SER A 668 -1.16 -8.45 12.18
CA SER A 668 -0.95 -7.57 13.33
C SER A 668 -0.10 -8.29 14.38
N SER A 669 1.00 -7.67 14.75
CA SER A 669 1.89 -8.20 15.80
C SER A 669 1.18 -8.34 17.15
N SER A 670 0.31 -7.40 17.51
CA SER A 670 -0.46 -7.43 18.76
C SER A 670 -1.47 -8.57 18.83
N LYS A 671 -1.96 -9.05 17.65
CA LYS A 671 -2.89 -10.19 17.54
C LYS A 671 -2.18 -11.54 17.37
N GLY A 672 -0.84 -11.54 17.22
CA GLY A 672 -0.04 -12.75 17.04
C GLY A 672 -0.27 -13.48 15.69
N ASN A 673 -0.94 -12.88 14.72
CA ASN A 673 -1.24 -13.49 13.43
C ASN A 673 -0.21 -13.09 12.35
N ILE A 674 1.03 -12.82 12.73
CA ILE A 674 2.12 -12.54 11.81
C ILE A 674 2.88 -13.83 11.44
N VAL A 675 3.55 -13.79 10.28
CA VAL A 675 4.50 -14.81 9.85
C VAL A 675 5.87 -14.16 9.81
N LEU A 676 6.79 -14.61 10.67
CA LEU A 676 8.16 -14.12 10.68
C LEU A 676 8.86 -14.48 9.37
N LEU A 677 9.59 -13.54 8.82
CA LEU A 677 10.32 -13.74 7.56
C LEU A 677 11.47 -14.74 7.72
N SER A 678 12.17 -14.71 8.86
CA SER A 678 13.19 -15.68 9.22
C SER A 678 12.65 -17.11 9.26
N ASP A 679 11.47 -17.32 9.91
CA ASP A 679 10.83 -18.64 9.96
C ASP A 679 10.40 -19.14 8.57
N ALA A 680 9.91 -18.22 7.74
CA ALA A 680 9.53 -18.55 6.37
C ALA A 680 10.76 -18.98 5.54
N ILE A 681 11.87 -18.25 5.63
CA ILE A 681 13.13 -18.59 4.96
C ILE A 681 13.66 -19.92 5.49
N GLU A 682 13.70 -20.13 6.80
CA GLU A 682 14.13 -21.39 7.40
C GLU A 682 13.28 -22.57 6.94
N ARG A 683 11.97 -22.41 6.85
CA ARG A 683 11.03 -23.50 6.51
C ARG A 683 10.99 -23.80 5.02
N TYR A 684 11.02 -22.82 4.16
CA TYR A 684 10.77 -22.97 2.73
C TYR A 684 12.02 -22.77 1.85
N GLY A 685 13.03 -22.01 2.30
CA GLY A 685 14.17 -21.51 1.53
C GLY A 685 13.94 -20.09 1.02
N ALA A 686 15.03 -19.35 0.81
CA ALA A 686 14.99 -17.94 0.39
C ALA A 686 14.36 -17.77 -1.00
N ASP A 687 14.80 -18.55 -1.98
CA ASP A 687 14.27 -18.48 -3.35
C ASP A 687 12.80 -18.90 -3.43
N ALA A 688 12.35 -19.85 -2.61
CA ALA A 688 10.95 -20.25 -2.54
C ALA A 688 10.08 -19.15 -1.93
N VAL A 689 10.56 -18.47 -0.88
CA VAL A 689 9.87 -17.31 -0.29
C VAL A 689 9.78 -16.18 -1.31
N ARG A 690 10.87 -15.82 -2.00
CA ARG A 690 10.90 -14.82 -3.06
C ARG A 690 9.90 -15.15 -4.16
N PHE A 691 9.93 -16.40 -4.66
CA PHE A 691 9.00 -16.88 -5.68
C PHE A 691 7.55 -16.70 -5.27
N PHE A 692 7.19 -17.12 -4.05
CA PHE A 692 5.83 -16.96 -3.52
C PHE A 692 5.42 -15.50 -3.45
N LEU A 693 6.24 -14.62 -2.83
CA LEU A 693 5.94 -13.20 -2.64
C LEU A 693 5.69 -12.45 -3.95
N ILE A 694 6.29 -12.92 -5.06
CA ILE A 694 6.11 -12.33 -6.38
C ILE A 694 4.92 -12.94 -7.11
N SER A 695 4.74 -14.27 -7.03
CA SER A 695 3.69 -14.99 -7.75
C SER A 695 2.28 -14.74 -7.18
N ALA A 696 2.17 -14.32 -5.92
CA ALA A 696 0.90 -14.17 -5.22
C ALA A 696 0.00 -13.06 -5.81
N ALA A 697 0.59 -11.90 -6.16
CA ALA A 697 -0.16 -10.76 -6.70
C ALA A 697 0.78 -9.75 -7.40
N GLU A 698 0.24 -8.85 -8.23
CA GLU A 698 1.01 -7.71 -8.74
C GLU A 698 1.42 -6.75 -7.60
N PRO A 699 2.47 -5.92 -7.74
CA PRO A 699 2.97 -5.07 -6.67
C PRO A 699 1.92 -4.24 -5.94
N TRP A 700 0.99 -3.63 -6.66
CA TRP A 700 -0.06 -2.75 -6.15
C TRP A 700 -1.30 -3.47 -5.63
N GLN A 701 -1.37 -4.81 -5.78
CA GLN A 701 -2.47 -5.63 -5.28
C GLN A 701 -2.16 -6.15 -3.89
N ASP A 702 -3.20 -6.30 -3.07
CA ASP A 702 -3.11 -6.98 -1.80
C ASP A 702 -2.73 -8.45 -1.99
N PHE A 703 -1.94 -9.00 -1.08
CA PHE A 703 -1.57 -10.40 -1.13
C PHE A 703 -1.87 -11.10 0.19
N ASP A 704 -2.21 -12.38 0.09
CA ASP A 704 -2.51 -13.23 1.23
C ASP A 704 -1.43 -14.29 1.41
N TRP A 705 -0.82 -14.32 2.61
CA TRP A 705 0.11 -15.39 2.94
C TRP A 705 -0.63 -16.68 3.26
N ARG A 706 -0.27 -17.74 2.55
CA ARG A 706 -0.81 -19.08 2.75
C ARG A 706 0.31 -20.10 2.72
N ASP A 707 0.41 -20.92 3.76
CA ASP A 707 1.49 -21.90 3.94
C ASP A 707 1.48 -22.99 2.86
N ASP A 708 0.30 -23.40 2.38
CA ASP A 708 0.15 -24.34 1.27
C ASP A 708 0.72 -23.82 -0.05
N LEU A 709 0.52 -22.54 -0.34
CA LEU A 709 1.07 -21.88 -1.53
C LEU A 709 2.57 -21.62 -1.42
N ALA A 710 3.08 -21.30 -0.22
CA ALA A 710 4.50 -21.17 0.03
C ALA A 710 5.23 -22.53 -0.15
N PHE A 711 4.59 -23.63 0.30
CA PHE A 711 5.09 -24.98 0.05
C PHE A 711 5.06 -25.33 -1.44
N ALA A 712 4.01 -24.96 -2.18
CA ALA A 712 3.94 -25.15 -3.62
C ALA A 712 5.05 -24.37 -4.35
N ALA A 713 5.33 -23.11 -3.94
CA ALA A 713 6.44 -22.31 -4.47
C ALA A 713 7.78 -23.02 -4.31
N ARG A 714 8.02 -23.61 -3.14
CA ARG A 714 9.22 -24.44 -2.91
C ARG A 714 9.31 -25.61 -3.92
N LYS A 715 8.19 -26.30 -4.17
CA LYS A 715 8.15 -27.40 -5.16
C LYS A 715 8.43 -26.90 -6.58
N HIS A 716 8.04 -25.69 -6.93
CA HIS A 716 8.37 -25.09 -8.22
C HIS A 716 9.88 -24.83 -8.35
N VAL A 717 10.51 -24.27 -7.33
CA VAL A 717 11.97 -24.03 -7.33
C VAL A 717 12.75 -25.35 -7.38
N GLU A 718 12.35 -26.35 -6.58
CA GLU A 718 12.96 -27.70 -6.61
C GLU A 718 12.85 -28.34 -7.99
N ARG A 719 11.69 -28.22 -8.65
CA ARG A 719 11.46 -28.80 -9.98
C ARG A 719 12.32 -28.09 -11.05
N PHE A 720 12.42 -26.77 -11.01
CA PHE A 720 13.31 -26.00 -11.89
C PHE A 720 14.76 -26.48 -11.75
N PHE A 721 15.25 -26.55 -10.52
CA PHE A 721 16.62 -27.02 -10.25
C PHE A 721 16.89 -28.41 -10.81
N ASN A 722 16.00 -29.38 -10.54
CA ASN A 722 16.12 -30.75 -11.04
C ASN A 722 16.10 -30.79 -12.57
N THR A 723 15.16 -30.09 -13.20
CA THR A 723 15.06 -30.04 -14.67
C THR A 723 16.32 -29.45 -15.28
N ALA A 724 16.91 -28.42 -14.69
CA ALA A 724 18.16 -27.83 -15.16
C ALA A 724 19.34 -28.78 -15.00
N VAL A 725 19.43 -29.45 -13.84
CA VAL A 725 20.48 -30.48 -13.61
C VAL A 725 20.35 -31.63 -14.56
N ASP A 726 19.14 -32.14 -14.83
CA ASP A 726 18.90 -33.21 -15.81
C ASP A 726 19.36 -32.80 -17.21
N ILE A 727 19.07 -31.58 -17.65
CA ILE A 727 19.52 -31.05 -18.94
C ILE A 727 21.06 -30.99 -18.99
N LEU A 728 21.71 -30.51 -17.92
CA LEU A 728 23.17 -30.45 -17.83
C LEU A 728 23.80 -31.83 -17.88
N ASN A 729 23.21 -32.83 -17.22
CA ASN A 729 23.67 -34.20 -17.25
C ASN A 729 23.56 -34.83 -18.65
N LEU A 730 22.45 -34.54 -19.38
CA LEU A 730 22.29 -34.97 -20.78
C LEU A 730 23.37 -34.38 -21.68
N ILE A 731 23.63 -33.08 -21.56
CA ILE A 731 24.65 -32.36 -22.31
C ILE A 731 26.05 -32.91 -21.99
N SER A 732 26.37 -33.14 -20.70
CA SER A 732 27.68 -33.62 -20.26
C SER A 732 27.95 -35.07 -20.70
N SER A 733 26.95 -35.95 -20.68
CA SER A 733 27.09 -37.36 -21.10
C SER A 733 27.35 -37.50 -22.62
N ALA A 734 26.80 -36.62 -23.43
CA ALA A 734 27.03 -36.59 -24.89
C ALA A 734 28.40 -35.99 -25.25
N HIS A 735 28.96 -35.07 -24.45
CA HIS A 735 30.27 -34.45 -24.70
C HIS A 735 31.45 -35.43 -24.39
N GLN A 736 31.22 -36.47 -23.60
CA GLN A 736 32.24 -37.55 -23.44
C GLN A 736 32.46 -38.37 -24.72
N THR A 737 31.59 -38.22 -25.71
CA THR A 737 31.60 -38.98 -26.96
C THR A 737 31.95 -38.17 -28.20
N ALA A 738 32.11 -36.85 -28.10
CA ALA A 738 32.41 -35.96 -29.25
C ALA A 738 33.28 -34.76 -28.86
N GLU A 739 34.35 -34.52 -29.62
CA GLU A 739 35.08 -33.23 -29.57
C GLU A 739 34.20 -32.09 -30.06
N ALA A 740 33.72 -31.24 -29.13
CA ALA A 740 33.04 -30.01 -29.48
C ALA A 740 33.26 -28.92 -28.47
N ASP A 741 34.34 -28.19 -28.66
CA ASP A 741 34.54 -26.86 -28.04
C ASP A 741 33.99 -25.80 -29.03
N LYS A 742 32.75 -25.35 -28.84
CA LYS A 742 32.22 -24.12 -29.46
C LYS A 742 31.49 -23.30 -28.43
N THR A 743 32.13 -22.20 -28.05
CA THR A 743 31.53 -21.05 -27.39
C THR A 743 30.23 -20.62 -28.10
N ALA A 744 29.26 -20.15 -27.31
CA ALA A 744 27.91 -19.72 -27.77
C ALA A 744 27.97 -18.50 -28.73
N GLU A 745 28.45 -18.70 -29.93
CA GLU A 745 28.20 -17.80 -31.08
C GLU A 745 26.94 -18.27 -31.80
N ALA A 746 26.22 -17.34 -32.41
CA ALA A 746 24.92 -17.55 -33.01
C ALA A 746 24.79 -18.89 -33.75
N TYR A 747 23.88 -19.75 -33.27
CA TYR A 747 23.55 -21.00 -33.94
C TYR A 747 22.80 -20.69 -35.23
N GLU A 748 23.11 -21.43 -36.28
CA GLU A 748 22.23 -21.49 -37.44
C GLU A 748 20.89 -22.11 -37.03
N MET A 749 19.80 -21.62 -37.62
CA MET A 749 18.45 -22.13 -37.32
C MET A 749 18.43 -23.65 -37.62
N PRO A 750 18.05 -24.52 -36.67
CA PRO A 750 18.02 -25.96 -36.90
C PRO A 750 17.01 -26.33 -37.98
N ASP A 751 17.22 -27.46 -38.64
CA ASP A 751 16.34 -27.94 -39.74
C ASP A 751 15.01 -28.51 -39.23
N ASP A 752 14.98 -29.06 -38.02
CA ASP A 752 13.78 -29.67 -37.47
C ASP A 752 12.81 -28.61 -36.89
N SER A 753 11.52 -28.81 -37.15
CA SER A 753 10.47 -27.84 -36.78
C SER A 753 10.27 -27.70 -35.27
N VAL A 754 10.54 -28.78 -34.49
CA VAL A 754 10.34 -28.79 -33.03
C VAL A 754 11.41 -27.96 -32.35
N SER A 755 12.66 -28.03 -32.79
CA SER A 755 13.75 -27.19 -32.32
C SER A 755 13.53 -25.70 -32.72
N ARG A 756 13.03 -25.45 -33.94
CA ARG A 756 12.64 -24.10 -34.36
C ARG A 756 11.54 -23.53 -33.48
N TRP A 757 10.54 -24.37 -33.17
CA TRP A 757 9.43 -23.99 -32.31
C TRP A 757 9.91 -23.54 -30.92
N ILE A 758 10.72 -24.34 -30.21
CA ILE A 758 11.17 -23.98 -28.85
C ILE A 758 12.07 -22.76 -28.85
N LEU A 759 12.87 -22.54 -29.89
CA LEU A 759 13.68 -21.33 -30.06
C LEU A 759 12.77 -20.10 -30.26
N SER A 760 11.77 -20.20 -31.13
CA SER A 760 10.82 -19.12 -31.36
C SER A 760 10.01 -18.78 -30.10
N ARG A 761 9.50 -19.80 -29.40
CA ARG A 761 8.79 -19.63 -28.10
C ARG A 761 9.69 -18.98 -27.05
N THR A 762 10.97 -19.33 -27.01
CA THR A 762 11.95 -18.70 -26.10
C THR A 762 12.08 -17.20 -26.38
N GLN A 763 12.13 -16.77 -27.66
CA GLN A 763 12.16 -15.35 -28.03
C GLN A 763 10.91 -14.60 -27.54
N ARG A 764 9.76 -15.25 -27.65
CA ARG A 764 8.50 -14.71 -27.13
C ARG A 764 8.56 -14.52 -25.62
N HIS A 765 9.06 -15.50 -24.87
CA HIS A 765 9.21 -15.38 -23.41
C HIS A 765 10.20 -14.29 -23.01
N ILE A 766 11.30 -14.10 -23.73
CA ILE A 766 12.22 -12.98 -23.54
C ILE A 766 11.46 -11.64 -23.67
N ARG A 767 10.72 -11.46 -24.76
CA ARG A 767 9.96 -10.23 -25.03
C ARG A 767 8.92 -9.96 -23.94
N GLU A 768 8.04 -10.91 -23.68
CA GLU A 768 6.92 -10.76 -22.75
C GLU A 768 7.40 -10.57 -21.30
N THR A 769 8.46 -11.24 -20.87
CA THR A 769 9.06 -11.04 -19.53
C THR A 769 9.69 -9.65 -19.43
N THR A 770 10.43 -9.22 -20.45
CA THR A 770 11.05 -7.89 -20.49
C THR A 770 10.01 -6.79 -20.43
N ASP A 771 8.97 -6.86 -21.25
CA ASP A 771 7.89 -5.88 -21.31
C ASP A 771 7.13 -5.78 -19.98
N ALA A 772 6.91 -6.94 -19.33
CA ALA A 772 6.24 -6.97 -18.02
C ALA A 772 7.12 -6.35 -16.92
N LEU A 773 8.44 -6.65 -16.89
CA LEU A 773 9.36 -6.05 -15.92
C LEU A 773 9.54 -4.54 -16.12
N GLU A 774 9.59 -4.06 -17.38
CA GLU A 774 9.64 -2.61 -17.66
C GLU A 774 8.39 -1.89 -17.15
N LYS A 775 7.23 -2.57 -17.14
CA LYS A 775 5.95 -2.08 -16.61
C LYS A 775 5.76 -2.40 -15.11
N LEU A 776 6.77 -2.92 -14.43
CA LEU A 776 6.72 -3.34 -13.03
C LEU A 776 5.67 -4.43 -12.72
N GLN A 777 5.20 -5.17 -13.73
CA GLN A 777 4.26 -6.29 -13.63
C GLN A 777 5.03 -7.57 -13.26
N CYS A 778 5.53 -7.64 -12.02
CA CYS A 778 6.45 -8.70 -11.60
C CYS A 778 5.81 -10.10 -11.59
N ARG A 779 4.53 -10.22 -11.23
CA ARG A 779 3.79 -11.49 -11.29
C ARG A 779 3.64 -11.97 -12.73
N LYS A 780 3.24 -11.07 -13.63
CA LYS A 780 3.10 -11.37 -15.05
C LYS A 780 4.44 -11.78 -15.66
N ALA A 781 5.52 -11.08 -15.31
CA ALA A 781 6.87 -11.43 -15.74
C ALA A 781 7.27 -12.84 -15.29
N LEU A 782 7.02 -13.18 -14.03
CA LEU A 782 7.28 -14.54 -13.51
C LEU A 782 6.40 -15.60 -14.20
N GLN A 783 5.16 -15.27 -14.57
CA GLN A 783 4.29 -16.17 -15.34
C GLN A 783 4.95 -16.58 -16.67
N HIS A 784 5.53 -15.62 -17.39
CA HIS A 784 6.21 -15.90 -18.67
C HIS A 784 7.57 -16.57 -18.45
N ALA A 785 8.39 -16.05 -17.54
CA ALA A 785 9.73 -16.55 -17.29
C ALA A 785 9.76 -17.95 -16.68
N PHE A 786 8.76 -18.33 -15.89
CA PHE A 786 8.70 -19.62 -15.21
C PHE A 786 7.64 -20.53 -15.81
N PHE A 787 6.37 -20.25 -15.61
CA PHE A 787 5.30 -21.22 -15.89
C PHE A 787 5.14 -21.51 -17.38
N ASN A 788 5.14 -20.48 -18.20
CA ASN A 788 4.98 -20.66 -19.65
C ASN A 788 6.22 -21.32 -20.25
N MET A 789 7.42 -20.88 -19.86
CA MET A 789 8.67 -21.46 -20.30
C MET A 789 8.81 -22.93 -19.89
N GLU A 790 8.44 -23.29 -18.64
CA GLU A 790 8.45 -24.67 -18.16
C GLU A 790 7.48 -25.55 -18.94
N ASN A 791 6.28 -25.05 -19.28
CA ASN A 791 5.30 -25.78 -20.08
C ASN A 791 5.82 -26.03 -21.48
N ASP A 792 6.41 -25.03 -22.13
CA ASP A 792 6.97 -25.19 -23.48
C ASP A 792 8.16 -26.16 -23.47
N LEU A 793 9.05 -26.07 -22.47
CA LEU A 793 10.17 -26.99 -22.35
C LEU A 793 9.70 -28.43 -22.06
N ARG A 794 8.64 -28.62 -21.27
CA ARG A 794 8.03 -29.94 -21.04
C ARG A 794 7.43 -30.51 -22.31
N TRP A 795 6.73 -29.69 -23.12
CA TRP A 795 6.22 -30.08 -24.41
C TRP A 795 7.38 -30.48 -25.37
N PHE A 796 8.42 -29.64 -25.46
CA PHE A 796 9.61 -29.91 -26.27
C PHE A 796 10.26 -31.27 -25.96
N ARG A 797 10.52 -31.52 -24.66
CA ARG A 797 11.15 -32.77 -24.20
C ARG A 797 10.26 -34.01 -24.43
N ARG A 798 8.96 -33.85 -24.43
CA ARG A 798 7.98 -34.89 -24.71
C ARG A 798 7.86 -35.17 -26.22
N ARG A 799 7.97 -34.09 -27.01
CA ARG A 799 7.79 -34.12 -28.47
C ARG A 799 9.03 -34.55 -29.24
N ALA A 800 10.22 -34.16 -28.78
CA ALA A 800 11.49 -34.52 -29.40
C ALA A 800 12.09 -35.78 -28.78
N ALA A 801 12.06 -36.88 -29.51
CA ALA A 801 12.64 -38.15 -29.04
C ALA A 801 14.16 -38.03 -28.81
N ASN A 802 14.88 -37.29 -29.68
CA ASN A 802 16.29 -36.97 -29.56
C ASN A 802 16.48 -35.45 -29.68
N PRO A 803 16.35 -34.69 -28.58
CA PRO A 803 16.40 -33.22 -28.64
C PRO A 803 17.82 -32.75 -29.01
N ASP A 804 17.91 -31.71 -29.82
CA ASP A 804 19.18 -31.03 -30.09
C ASP A 804 19.75 -30.43 -28.78
N LEU A 805 20.91 -30.91 -28.38
CA LEU A 805 21.55 -30.50 -27.11
C LEU A 805 22.03 -29.05 -27.11
N ASN A 806 22.35 -28.49 -28.29
CA ASN A 806 22.73 -27.08 -28.40
C ASN A 806 21.51 -26.21 -28.20
N VAL A 807 20.36 -26.60 -28.76
CA VAL A 807 19.06 -25.94 -28.52
C VAL A 807 18.70 -25.99 -27.04
N LEU A 808 18.81 -27.17 -26.40
CA LEU A 808 18.57 -27.31 -24.95
C LEU A 808 19.51 -26.44 -24.12
N ARG A 809 20.79 -26.36 -24.47
CA ARG A 809 21.77 -25.48 -23.78
C ARG A 809 21.41 -24.02 -23.92
N TYR A 810 21.01 -23.56 -25.14
CA TYR A 810 20.58 -22.20 -25.39
C TYR A 810 19.31 -21.85 -24.57
N VAL A 811 18.29 -22.72 -24.62
CA VAL A 811 17.04 -22.54 -23.87
C VAL A 811 17.30 -22.49 -22.37
N LEU A 812 18.17 -23.37 -21.84
CA LEU A 812 18.54 -23.35 -20.42
C LEU A 812 19.28 -22.05 -20.04
N ASP A 813 20.23 -21.59 -20.86
CA ASP A 813 20.96 -20.33 -20.65
C ASP A 813 20.00 -19.13 -20.56
N VAL A 814 19.07 -19.04 -21.50
CA VAL A 814 18.04 -17.99 -21.48
C VAL A 814 17.16 -18.12 -20.24
N TRP A 815 16.69 -19.33 -19.93
CA TRP A 815 15.78 -19.57 -18.81
C TRP A 815 16.40 -19.17 -17.47
N VAL A 816 17.66 -19.54 -17.22
CA VAL A 816 18.41 -19.18 -16.02
C VAL A 816 18.56 -17.66 -15.89
N ARG A 817 18.88 -16.97 -17.00
CA ARG A 817 19.02 -15.50 -16.98
C ARG A 817 17.68 -14.78 -16.81
N LEU A 818 16.58 -15.28 -17.39
CA LEU A 818 15.24 -14.74 -17.18
C LEU A 818 14.79 -14.89 -15.72
N LEU A 819 15.13 -16.01 -15.06
CA LEU A 819 14.74 -16.30 -13.67
C LEU A 819 15.65 -15.68 -12.62
N SER A 820 16.87 -15.31 -12.98
CA SER A 820 17.86 -14.76 -12.03
C SER A 820 17.35 -13.58 -11.19
N PRO A 821 16.53 -12.64 -11.67
CA PRO A 821 15.95 -11.60 -10.82
C PRO A 821 15.02 -12.13 -9.73
N PHE A 822 14.34 -13.25 -9.95
CA PHE A 822 13.30 -13.80 -9.08
C PHE A 822 13.84 -14.80 -8.06
N ILE A 823 14.64 -15.78 -8.50
CA ILE A 823 15.23 -16.87 -7.71
C ILE A 823 16.74 -16.92 -7.91
N PRO A 824 17.46 -15.90 -7.42
CA PRO A 824 18.86 -15.67 -7.78
C PRO A 824 19.82 -16.75 -7.32
N HIS A 825 19.60 -17.38 -6.15
CA HIS A 825 20.56 -18.33 -5.58
C HIS A 825 20.66 -19.60 -6.43
N VAL A 826 19.51 -20.17 -6.79
CA VAL A 826 19.46 -21.36 -7.64
C VAL A 826 19.99 -21.06 -9.04
N CYS A 827 19.70 -19.87 -9.58
CA CYS A 827 20.19 -19.43 -10.89
C CYS A 827 21.72 -19.25 -10.90
N GLU A 828 22.32 -18.70 -9.84
CA GLU A 828 23.80 -18.63 -9.71
C GLU A 828 24.42 -20.03 -9.72
N GLU A 829 23.82 -20.98 -9.02
CA GLU A 829 24.33 -22.33 -8.95
C GLU A 829 24.28 -23.03 -10.31
N ILE A 830 23.16 -22.91 -11.02
CA ILE A 830 23.01 -23.49 -12.34
C ILE A 830 23.95 -22.81 -13.34
N TRP A 831 24.08 -21.50 -13.31
CA TRP A 831 25.00 -20.69 -14.11
C TRP A 831 26.45 -21.18 -13.92
N ARG A 832 26.88 -21.37 -12.68
CA ARG A 832 28.20 -21.95 -12.38
C ARG A 832 28.38 -23.35 -12.94
N ARG A 833 27.37 -24.25 -12.80
CA ARG A 833 27.39 -25.61 -13.32
C ARG A 833 27.44 -25.64 -14.85
N MET A 834 26.87 -24.65 -15.51
CA MET A 834 26.93 -24.43 -16.97
C MET A 834 28.32 -23.98 -17.47
N GLY A 835 29.23 -23.58 -16.56
CA GLY A 835 30.50 -22.96 -16.90
C GLY A 835 30.38 -21.47 -17.25
N GLY A 836 29.30 -20.79 -16.78
CA GLY A 836 29.07 -19.36 -16.97
C GLY A 836 30.16 -18.51 -16.33
N LYS A 837 30.57 -17.43 -16.97
CA LYS A 837 31.58 -16.49 -16.46
C LYS A 837 31.00 -15.50 -15.47
N GLY A 838 31.64 -15.33 -14.31
CA GLY A 838 31.19 -14.41 -13.27
C GLY A 838 29.84 -14.80 -12.65
N PHE A 839 29.10 -13.81 -12.19
CA PHE A 839 27.80 -14.01 -11.57
C PHE A 839 26.66 -13.82 -12.59
N VAL A 840 25.65 -14.70 -12.57
CA VAL A 840 24.46 -14.54 -13.41
C VAL A 840 23.72 -13.23 -13.10
N SER A 841 23.73 -12.81 -11.85
CA SER A 841 23.15 -11.51 -11.42
C SER A 841 23.77 -10.28 -12.09
N LEU A 842 24.95 -10.41 -12.70
CA LEU A 842 25.66 -9.38 -13.44
C LEU A 842 25.80 -9.69 -14.94
N ALA A 843 25.35 -10.87 -15.38
CA ALA A 843 25.34 -11.23 -16.80
C ALA A 843 24.32 -10.38 -17.59
N SER A 844 24.53 -10.25 -18.91
CA SER A 844 23.57 -9.53 -19.75
C SER A 844 22.22 -10.21 -19.76
N TYR A 845 21.15 -9.43 -19.60
CA TYR A 845 19.79 -9.93 -19.72
C TYR A 845 19.54 -10.41 -21.15
N PRO A 846 18.79 -11.51 -21.36
CA PRO A 846 18.55 -12.00 -22.71
C PRO A 846 17.85 -10.96 -23.59
N GLU A 847 18.29 -10.87 -24.83
CA GLU A 847 17.68 -10.03 -25.86
C GLU A 847 17.03 -10.89 -26.94
N VAL A 848 15.97 -10.37 -27.55
CA VAL A 848 15.26 -11.08 -28.63
C VAL A 848 16.16 -11.19 -29.85
N CYS A 849 16.31 -12.39 -30.38
CA CYS A 849 16.98 -12.68 -31.63
C CYS A 849 15.93 -12.95 -32.70
N ASP A 850 15.69 -12.01 -33.60
CA ASP A 850 14.65 -12.14 -34.64
C ASP A 850 14.92 -13.31 -35.60
N ALA A 851 16.19 -13.72 -35.77
CA ALA A 851 16.56 -14.88 -36.56
C ALA A 851 16.00 -16.21 -36.03
N TYR A 852 15.63 -16.26 -34.74
CA TYR A 852 15.04 -17.44 -34.09
C TYR A 852 13.53 -17.44 -34.08
N ILE A 853 12.87 -16.40 -34.62
CA ILE A 853 11.41 -16.32 -34.66
C ILE A 853 10.91 -17.11 -35.88
N ASP A 854 10.17 -18.18 -35.64
CA ASP A 854 9.51 -19.00 -36.66
C ASP A 854 8.03 -19.20 -36.34
N ARG A 855 7.20 -18.29 -36.81
CA ARG A 855 5.74 -18.31 -36.58
C ARG A 855 5.07 -19.56 -37.17
N LYS A 856 5.59 -20.07 -38.32
CA LYS A 856 5.07 -21.28 -38.93
C LYS A 856 5.24 -22.50 -38.00
N SER A 857 6.43 -22.66 -37.39
CA SER A 857 6.67 -23.73 -36.43
C SER A 857 5.82 -23.56 -35.15
N GLU A 858 5.60 -22.32 -34.67
CA GLU A 858 4.69 -22.07 -33.55
C GLU A 858 3.27 -22.55 -33.81
N ILE A 859 2.70 -22.17 -34.97
CA ILE A 859 1.35 -22.58 -35.36
C ILE A 859 1.27 -24.09 -35.56
N SER A 860 2.28 -24.70 -36.17
CA SER A 860 2.33 -26.13 -36.40
C SER A 860 2.25 -26.92 -35.08
N GLU A 861 3.05 -26.57 -34.09
CA GLU A 861 3.01 -27.25 -32.77
C GLU A 861 1.75 -26.91 -31.98
N GLU A 862 1.15 -25.71 -32.14
CA GLU A 862 -0.13 -25.38 -31.54
C GLU A 862 -1.30 -26.17 -32.15
N ILE A 863 -1.27 -26.48 -33.46
CA ILE A 863 -2.23 -27.38 -34.11
C ILE A 863 -2.09 -28.80 -33.55
N LEU A 864 -0.87 -29.31 -33.45
CA LEU A 864 -0.61 -30.64 -32.91
C LEU A 864 -1.02 -30.75 -31.45
N ALA A 865 -0.72 -29.75 -30.62
CA ALA A 865 -1.13 -29.68 -29.22
C ALA A 865 -2.67 -29.72 -29.11
N GLY A 866 -3.38 -29.00 -29.97
CA GLY A 866 -4.83 -29.01 -30.04
C GLY A 866 -5.40 -30.39 -30.39
N VAL A 867 -4.75 -31.15 -31.29
CA VAL A 867 -5.14 -32.55 -31.60
C VAL A 867 -4.97 -33.45 -30.38
N VAL A 868 -3.88 -33.31 -29.65
CA VAL A 868 -3.61 -34.05 -28.40
C VAL A 868 -4.66 -33.71 -27.32
N GLU A 869 -5.02 -32.42 -27.18
CA GLU A 869 -6.07 -31.98 -26.25
C GLU A 869 -7.45 -32.56 -26.62
N ASP A 870 -7.85 -32.43 -27.91
CA ASP A 870 -9.13 -32.97 -28.40
C ASP A 870 -9.21 -34.50 -28.21
N LEU A 871 -8.12 -35.24 -28.46
CA LEU A 871 -8.05 -36.67 -28.20
C LEU A 871 -8.21 -37.02 -26.72
N ASN A 872 -7.48 -36.33 -25.83
CA ASN A 872 -7.57 -36.55 -24.39
C ASN A 872 -9.00 -36.30 -23.89
N GLU A 873 -9.67 -35.27 -24.39
CA GLU A 873 -11.05 -34.97 -24.05
C GLU A 873 -12.03 -36.06 -24.55
N ILE A 874 -11.88 -36.48 -25.79
CA ILE A 874 -12.70 -37.57 -26.37
C ILE A 874 -12.55 -38.86 -25.56
N LEU A 875 -11.32 -39.27 -25.24
CA LEU A 875 -11.06 -40.49 -24.48
C LEU A 875 -11.60 -40.37 -23.05
N LYS A 876 -11.47 -39.23 -22.41
CA LYS A 876 -12.02 -38.96 -21.07
C LYS A 876 -13.53 -39.00 -21.04
N VAL A 877 -14.19 -38.42 -22.03
CA VAL A 877 -15.67 -38.35 -22.09
C VAL A 877 -16.26 -39.72 -22.49
N THR A 878 -15.60 -40.40 -23.42
CA THR A 878 -16.14 -41.68 -23.92
C THR A 878 -15.75 -42.90 -23.08
N GLY A 879 -14.67 -42.82 -22.31
CA GLY A 879 -14.11 -43.94 -21.54
C GLY A 879 -13.52 -45.06 -22.42
N ILE A 880 -13.29 -44.80 -23.71
CA ILE A 880 -12.81 -45.82 -24.67
C ILE A 880 -11.27 -45.94 -24.48
N SER A 881 -10.79 -47.21 -24.44
CA SER A 881 -9.38 -47.53 -24.61
C SER A 881 -9.11 -47.70 -26.10
N PRO A 882 -8.39 -46.76 -26.75
CA PRO A 882 -8.25 -46.77 -28.20
C PRO A 882 -7.40 -47.95 -28.68
N GLN A 883 -7.89 -48.68 -29.66
CA GLN A 883 -7.13 -49.68 -30.38
C GLN A 883 -6.50 -49.13 -31.66
N LYS A 884 -7.08 -48.10 -32.21
CA LYS A 884 -6.63 -47.37 -33.39
C LYS A 884 -7.26 -45.97 -33.44
N ILE A 885 -6.50 -44.99 -33.82
CA ILE A 885 -6.96 -43.61 -34.02
C ILE A 885 -6.71 -43.21 -35.48
N THR A 886 -7.73 -42.64 -36.10
CA THR A 886 -7.66 -42.13 -37.49
C THR A 886 -7.94 -40.63 -37.49
N LEU A 887 -7.04 -39.85 -38.10
CA LEU A 887 -7.18 -38.43 -38.28
C LEU A 887 -7.50 -38.10 -39.75
N PHE A 888 -8.52 -37.35 -39.99
CA PHE A 888 -8.88 -36.85 -41.32
C PHE A 888 -8.61 -35.34 -41.37
N VAL A 889 -7.62 -34.98 -42.17
CA VAL A 889 -7.25 -33.57 -42.43
C VAL A 889 -8.28 -32.99 -43.42
N ALA A 890 -8.66 -31.74 -43.18
CA ALA A 890 -9.65 -31.02 -43.99
C ALA A 890 -9.30 -31.06 -45.52
N GLU A 891 -10.34 -31.21 -46.34
CA GLU A 891 -10.24 -31.23 -47.81
C GLU A 891 -9.46 -30.02 -48.36
N ARG A 892 -8.78 -30.18 -49.45
CA ARG A 892 -7.89 -29.14 -49.99
C ARG A 892 -8.61 -27.79 -50.24
N TRP A 893 -9.84 -27.83 -50.75
CA TRP A 893 -10.60 -26.61 -50.98
C TRP A 893 -10.90 -25.81 -49.71
N LYS A 894 -11.06 -26.48 -48.55
CA LYS A 894 -11.23 -25.85 -47.24
C LYS A 894 -9.94 -25.18 -46.75
N ARG A 895 -8.80 -25.86 -47.02
CA ARG A 895 -7.47 -25.30 -46.71
C ARG A 895 -7.15 -24.07 -47.56
N ASP A 896 -7.47 -24.12 -48.89
CA ASP A 896 -7.37 -22.98 -49.83
C ASP A 896 -8.28 -21.82 -49.35
N LEU A 897 -9.46 -22.14 -48.84
CA LEU A 897 -10.38 -21.15 -48.25
C LEU A 897 -9.78 -20.49 -46.99
N LEU A 898 -9.15 -21.26 -46.08
CA LEU A 898 -8.43 -20.70 -44.94
C LEU A 898 -7.38 -19.67 -45.40
N ALA A 899 -6.54 -20.01 -46.39
CA ALA A 899 -5.54 -19.10 -46.90
C ALA A 899 -6.13 -17.78 -47.44
N ASN A 900 -7.29 -17.86 -48.12
CA ASN A 900 -7.99 -16.68 -48.61
C ASN A 900 -8.58 -15.83 -47.48
N VAL A 901 -9.18 -16.48 -46.45
CA VAL A 901 -9.72 -15.79 -45.29
C VAL A 901 -8.62 -15.10 -44.49
N CYS A 902 -7.48 -15.80 -44.24
CA CYS A 902 -6.34 -15.20 -43.55
C CYS A 902 -5.80 -13.97 -44.27
N ARG A 903 -5.63 -14.04 -45.59
CA ARG A 903 -5.15 -12.87 -46.39
C ARG A 903 -6.11 -11.68 -46.24
N MET A 904 -7.42 -11.92 -46.28
CA MET A 904 -8.41 -10.84 -46.15
C MET A 904 -8.45 -10.27 -44.73
N LEU A 905 -8.26 -11.09 -43.69
CA LEU A 905 -8.14 -10.62 -42.29
C LEU A 905 -6.89 -9.76 -42.12
N CYS A 906 -5.75 -10.17 -42.66
CA CYS A 906 -4.51 -9.39 -42.66
C CYS A 906 -4.66 -8.05 -43.39
N ASP A 907 -5.52 -8.00 -44.44
CA ASP A 907 -5.90 -6.76 -45.15
C ASP A 907 -6.89 -5.90 -44.32
N GLY A 908 -7.27 -6.29 -43.11
CA GLY A 908 -8.18 -5.57 -42.21
C GLY A 908 -9.66 -5.72 -42.58
N LYS A 909 -10.07 -6.70 -43.42
CA LYS A 909 -11.45 -6.91 -43.80
C LYS A 909 -12.24 -7.64 -42.73
N GLY A 910 -13.45 -7.17 -42.46
CA GLY A 910 -14.38 -7.81 -41.53
C GLY A 910 -15.23 -8.91 -42.19
N MET A 911 -15.90 -9.71 -41.38
CA MET A 911 -16.80 -10.81 -41.82
C MET A 911 -17.80 -10.38 -42.90
N ASN A 912 -18.34 -9.17 -42.79
CA ASN A 912 -19.32 -8.60 -43.75
C ASN A 912 -18.71 -8.35 -45.14
N GLU A 913 -17.40 -8.31 -45.27
CA GLU A 913 -16.67 -8.14 -46.53
C GLU A 913 -16.08 -9.46 -47.01
N ILE A 914 -15.59 -10.31 -46.08
CA ILE A 914 -14.96 -11.59 -46.39
C ILE A 914 -15.93 -12.55 -47.09
N ILE A 915 -17.08 -12.83 -46.51
CA ILE A 915 -18.07 -13.78 -47.01
C ILE A 915 -18.54 -13.35 -48.45
N PRO A 916 -19.00 -12.11 -48.68
CA PRO A 916 -19.38 -11.70 -50.04
C PRO A 916 -18.26 -11.74 -51.04
N ALA A 917 -17.02 -11.43 -50.65
CA ALA A 917 -15.87 -11.48 -51.54
C ALA A 917 -15.55 -12.91 -52.00
N ILE A 918 -15.57 -13.87 -51.04
CA ILE A 918 -15.36 -15.29 -51.37
C ILE A 918 -16.52 -15.83 -52.21
N MET A 919 -17.77 -15.48 -51.91
CA MET A 919 -18.92 -15.91 -52.67
C MET A 919 -18.97 -15.37 -54.11
N ARG A 920 -18.31 -14.26 -54.39
CA ARG A 920 -18.15 -13.69 -55.76
C ARG A 920 -16.95 -14.26 -56.51
N SER A 921 -16.15 -15.10 -55.91
CA SER A 921 -15.00 -15.72 -56.54
C SER A 921 -15.44 -16.61 -57.72
N ASN A 922 -14.63 -16.61 -58.79
CA ASN A 922 -14.84 -17.47 -59.96
C ASN A 922 -14.29 -18.88 -59.79
N ASP A 923 -13.80 -19.27 -58.59
CA ASP A 923 -13.29 -20.61 -58.31
C ASP A 923 -14.46 -21.62 -58.39
N GLU A 924 -14.33 -22.64 -59.25
CA GLU A 924 -15.34 -23.67 -59.45
C GLU A 924 -15.65 -24.46 -58.17
N ARG A 925 -14.61 -24.74 -57.36
CA ARG A 925 -14.77 -25.45 -56.11
C ARG A 925 -15.59 -24.67 -55.08
N ILE A 926 -15.45 -23.33 -55.06
CA ILE A 926 -16.29 -22.44 -54.23
C ILE A 926 -17.76 -22.49 -54.70
N LYS A 927 -17.99 -22.56 -56.01
CA LYS A 927 -19.36 -22.68 -56.57
C LYS A 927 -20.01 -24.04 -56.22
N GLU A 928 -19.25 -25.12 -56.16
CA GLU A 928 -19.75 -26.46 -55.79
C GLU A 928 -20.18 -26.49 -54.33
N HIS A 929 -19.50 -25.77 -53.41
CA HIS A 929 -19.73 -25.79 -51.95
C HIS A 929 -20.40 -24.49 -51.41
N HIS A 930 -21.02 -23.68 -52.28
CA HIS A 930 -21.53 -22.36 -51.97
C HIS A 930 -22.44 -22.31 -50.73
N ARG A 931 -23.16 -23.41 -50.41
CA ARG A 931 -24.05 -23.50 -49.23
C ARG A 931 -23.31 -23.64 -47.91
N GLU A 932 -22.11 -24.23 -47.94
CA GLU A 932 -21.33 -24.52 -46.74
C GLU A 932 -20.35 -23.38 -46.40
N ILE A 933 -19.98 -22.58 -47.38
CA ILE A 933 -18.95 -21.54 -47.24
C ILE A 933 -19.24 -20.51 -46.16
N PRO A 934 -20.44 -19.92 -46.03
CA PRO A 934 -20.69 -18.91 -45.01
C PRO A 934 -20.50 -19.45 -43.58
N ASP A 935 -20.92 -20.67 -43.33
CA ASP A 935 -20.76 -21.32 -42.03
C ASP A 935 -19.31 -21.73 -41.76
N LEU A 936 -18.63 -22.23 -42.77
CA LEU A 936 -17.22 -22.60 -42.67
C LEU A 936 -16.32 -21.37 -42.47
N VAL A 937 -16.58 -20.26 -43.18
CA VAL A 937 -15.83 -18.99 -42.99
C VAL A 937 -16.01 -18.47 -41.58
N ARG A 938 -17.24 -18.53 -41.01
CA ARG A 938 -17.46 -18.14 -39.58
C ARG A 938 -16.62 -19.00 -38.67
N LYS A 939 -16.66 -20.33 -38.78
CA LYS A 939 -15.88 -21.26 -37.97
C LYS A 939 -14.38 -21.01 -38.09
N ILE A 940 -13.88 -20.74 -39.30
CA ILE A 940 -12.49 -20.40 -39.53
C ILE A 940 -12.13 -19.09 -38.80
N VAL A 941 -12.90 -18.01 -38.98
CA VAL A 941 -12.64 -16.72 -38.34
C VAL A 941 -12.73 -16.82 -36.80
N GLU A 942 -13.73 -17.52 -36.26
CA GLU A 942 -13.86 -17.80 -34.84
C GLU A 942 -12.60 -18.51 -34.30
N ARG A 943 -12.17 -19.57 -34.99
CA ARG A 943 -10.98 -20.35 -34.64
C ARG A 943 -9.70 -19.50 -34.67
N LEU A 944 -9.53 -18.68 -35.73
CA LEU A 944 -8.39 -17.80 -35.87
C LEU A 944 -8.36 -16.74 -34.73
N SER A 945 -9.54 -16.21 -34.36
CA SER A 945 -9.68 -15.23 -33.29
C SER A 945 -9.40 -15.86 -31.90
N GLU A 946 -9.95 -17.04 -31.63
CA GLU A 946 -9.72 -17.77 -30.37
C GLU A 946 -8.23 -18.10 -30.15
N LYS A 947 -7.51 -18.42 -31.21
CA LYS A 947 -6.09 -18.78 -31.17
C LYS A 947 -5.14 -17.57 -31.32
N GLY A 948 -5.69 -16.36 -31.57
CA GLY A 948 -4.89 -15.16 -31.82
C GLY A 948 -4.11 -15.24 -33.14
N TRP A 949 -4.68 -15.89 -34.14
CA TRP A 949 -4.04 -16.08 -35.48
C TRP A 949 -4.62 -15.19 -36.56
N SER A 950 -5.53 -14.28 -36.23
CA SER A 950 -6.25 -13.44 -37.22
C SER A 950 -5.36 -12.55 -38.08
N ASP A 951 -4.19 -12.19 -37.58
CA ASP A 951 -3.19 -11.32 -38.22
C ASP A 951 -1.90 -12.07 -38.56
N VAL A 952 -1.93 -13.40 -38.65
CA VAL A 952 -0.76 -14.27 -38.88
C VAL A 952 -0.89 -14.92 -40.27
N PRO A 953 -0.27 -14.38 -41.35
CA PRO A 953 -0.38 -14.92 -42.70
C PRO A 953 0.25 -16.32 -42.83
N GLU A 954 1.27 -16.66 -42.03
CA GLU A 954 2.00 -17.93 -42.06
C GLU A 954 1.14 -19.16 -41.79
N ILE A 955 -0.06 -18.99 -41.23
CA ILE A 955 -0.99 -20.11 -41.04
C ILE A 955 -1.41 -20.74 -42.39
N ALA A 956 -1.46 -19.95 -43.44
CA ALA A 956 -1.77 -20.43 -44.78
C ALA A 956 -0.67 -21.35 -45.36
N ASP A 957 0.56 -21.26 -44.84
CA ASP A 957 1.72 -22.02 -45.30
C ASP A 957 1.93 -23.33 -44.54
N VAL A 958 1.05 -23.64 -43.56
CA VAL A 958 1.14 -24.88 -42.77
C VAL A 958 0.53 -26.05 -43.54
N ASP A 959 1.35 -27.01 -43.91
CA ASP A 959 0.89 -28.28 -44.47
C ASP A 959 0.51 -29.26 -43.35
N GLU A 960 -0.79 -29.27 -42.98
CA GLU A 960 -1.33 -30.09 -41.86
C GLU A 960 -1.09 -31.61 -42.08
N ILE A 961 -1.11 -32.06 -43.32
CA ILE A 961 -0.90 -33.50 -43.62
C ILE A 961 0.54 -33.88 -43.33
N THR A 962 1.49 -33.13 -43.87
CA THR A 962 2.93 -33.32 -43.63
C THR A 962 3.25 -33.17 -42.15
N LEU A 963 2.68 -32.16 -41.44
CA LEU A 963 2.84 -31.96 -40.01
C LEU A 963 2.39 -33.20 -39.22
N LEU A 964 1.15 -33.63 -39.39
CA LEU A 964 0.61 -34.76 -38.63
C LEU A 964 1.30 -36.07 -38.92
N LYS A 965 1.69 -36.32 -40.20
CA LYS A 965 2.49 -37.50 -40.57
C LYS A 965 3.87 -37.47 -39.94
N SER A 966 4.54 -36.36 -39.88
CA SER A 966 5.83 -36.21 -39.19
C SER A 966 5.70 -36.40 -37.67
N ALA A 967 4.53 -36.16 -37.09
CA ALA A 967 4.22 -36.39 -35.69
C ALA A 967 3.61 -37.75 -35.38
N GLN A 968 3.45 -38.63 -36.36
CA GLN A 968 2.76 -39.94 -36.22
C GLN A 968 3.39 -40.81 -35.14
N ASP A 969 4.70 -40.97 -35.14
CA ASP A 969 5.40 -41.79 -34.14
C ASP A 969 5.21 -41.24 -32.71
N PHE A 970 5.28 -39.92 -32.54
CA PHE A 970 4.98 -39.25 -31.27
C PHE A 970 3.55 -39.54 -30.83
N LEU A 971 2.56 -39.41 -31.70
CA LEU A 971 1.15 -39.66 -31.38
C LEU A 971 0.92 -41.13 -31.02
N GLN A 972 1.56 -42.07 -31.75
CA GLN A 972 1.49 -43.51 -31.43
C GLN A 972 2.06 -43.82 -30.04
N GLN A 973 3.20 -43.22 -29.71
CA GLN A 973 3.83 -43.38 -28.39
C GLN A 973 2.98 -42.78 -27.28
N GLU A 974 2.40 -41.62 -27.52
CA GLU A 974 1.61 -40.86 -26.54
C GLU A 974 0.30 -41.58 -26.15
N PHE A 975 -0.38 -42.17 -27.13
CA PHE A 975 -1.68 -42.84 -26.94
C PHE A 975 -1.60 -44.35 -26.89
N GLY A 976 -0.46 -44.95 -27.14
CA GLY A 976 -0.22 -46.40 -27.05
C GLY A 976 -0.96 -47.23 -28.11
N CYS A 977 -1.36 -46.63 -29.24
CA CYS A 977 -2.09 -47.28 -30.31
C CYS A 977 -1.68 -46.77 -31.69
N PRO A 978 -1.91 -47.56 -32.79
CA PRO A 978 -1.65 -47.12 -34.15
C PRO A 978 -2.44 -45.90 -34.57
N PHE A 979 -1.75 -44.97 -35.28
CA PHE A 979 -2.35 -43.80 -35.90
C PHE A 979 -2.36 -43.90 -37.40
N GLU A 980 -3.44 -43.51 -38.04
CA GLU A 980 -3.53 -43.34 -39.49
C GLU A 980 -3.97 -41.89 -39.82
N ILE A 981 -3.33 -41.28 -40.78
CA ILE A 981 -3.55 -39.88 -41.15
C ILE A 981 -3.89 -39.79 -42.61
N TYR A 982 -5.08 -39.30 -42.92
CA TYR A 982 -5.60 -39.21 -44.28
C TYR A 982 -5.99 -37.77 -44.65
N ASP A 983 -5.84 -37.46 -45.93
CA ASP A 983 -6.53 -36.36 -46.56
C ASP A 983 -8.01 -36.75 -46.75
N ALA A 984 -8.93 -35.94 -46.31
CA ALA A 984 -10.37 -36.22 -46.35
C ALA A 984 -10.88 -36.45 -47.79
N GLU A 985 -10.20 -35.91 -48.84
CA GLU A 985 -10.52 -36.14 -50.22
C GLU A 985 -10.13 -37.55 -50.71
N SER A 986 -9.13 -38.16 -50.10
CA SER A 986 -8.52 -39.45 -50.55
C SER A 986 -9.14 -40.69 -49.91
N VAL A 987 -10.20 -40.54 -49.10
CA VAL A 987 -10.72 -41.61 -48.24
C VAL A 987 -12.09 -42.12 -48.77
N ASP A 988 -12.27 -43.46 -48.79
CA ASP A 988 -13.52 -44.13 -49.11
C ASP A 988 -14.40 -44.39 -47.87
N GLU A 989 -15.63 -44.85 -48.07
CA GLU A 989 -16.59 -45.19 -46.99
C GLU A 989 -16.11 -46.38 -46.12
N ARG A 990 -15.13 -47.16 -46.52
CA ARG A 990 -14.65 -48.30 -45.73
C ARG A 990 -13.67 -47.81 -44.66
N THR A 991 -12.91 -46.76 -44.99
CA THR A 991 -11.92 -46.13 -44.09
C THR A 991 -12.61 -45.16 -43.13
N ASP A 992 -13.73 -44.54 -43.51
CA ASP A 992 -14.53 -43.65 -42.68
C ASP A 992 -16.02 -44.10 -42.58
N PRO A 993 -16.36 -45.17 -41.90
CA PRO A 993 -17.71 -45.71 -41.86
C PRO A 993 -18.70 -44.80 -41.15
N LYS A 994 -18.27 -43.81 -40.37
CA LYS A 994 -19.11 -42.81 -39.68
C LYS A 994 -19.14 -41.46 -40.38
N ASN A 995 -18.53 -41.34 -41.54
CA ASN A 995 -18.46 -40.09 -42.33
C ASN A 995 -17.91 -38.86 -41.55
N ARG A 996 -16.96 -39.13 -40.66
CA ARG A 996 -16.33 -38.11 -39.79
C ARG A 996 -15.49 -37.08 -40.60
N ARG A 997 -14.90 -37.49 -41.72
CA ARG A 997 -14.08 -36.62 -42.58
C ARG A 997 -14.76 -35.32 -42.96
N LYS A 998 -16.10 -35.30 -43.11
CA LYS A 998 -16.87 -34.09 -43.44
C LYS A 998 -16.79 -33.01 -42.36
N THR A 999 -16.58 -33.40 -41.09
CA THR A 999 -16.47 -32.46 -39.97
C THR A 999 -15.10 -31.84 -39.83
N ALA A 1000 -14.12 -32.28 -40.60
CA ALA A 1000 -12.79 -31.71 -40.60
C ALA A 1000 -12.83 -30.26 -41.10
N ILE A 1001 -12.22 -29.38 -40.33
CA ILE A 1001 -11.98 -27.97 -40.69
C ILE A 1001 -10.46 -27.71 -40.69
N PRO A 1002 -9.99 -26.76 -41.46
CA PRO A 1002 -8.57 -26.40 -41.44
C PRO A 1002 -8.09 -26.08 -39.98
N THR A 1003 -6.90 -26.57 -39.61
CA THR A 1003 -6.29 -26.50 -38.29
C THR A 1003 -6.95 -27.37 -37.20
N ARG A 1004 -8.03 -28.13 -37.55
CA ARG A 1004 -8.69 -29.06 -36.62
C ARG A 1004 -9.14 -30.32 -37.38
N PRO A 1005 -8.29 -31.34 -37.50
CA PRO A 1005 -8.64 -32.57 -38.18
C PRO A 1005 -9.80 -33.30 -37.47
N ALA A 1006 -10.60 -34.02 -38.23
CA ALA A 1006 -11.64 -34.86 -37.63
C ALA A 1006 -11.03 -36.14 -37.07
N ILE A 1007 -11.47 -36.53 -35.89
CA ILE A 1007 -10.93 -37.64 -35.10
C ILE A 1007 -11.92 -38.81 -35.12
N PHE A 1008 -11.41 -39.99 -35.45
CA PHE A 1008 -12.15 -41.24 -35.33
C PHE A 1008 -11.36 -42.22 -34.48
N VAL A 1009 -11.96 -42.68 -33.38
CA VAL A 1009 -11.36 -43.60 -32.40
C VAL A 1009 -12.11 -44.92 -32.50
N VAL A 1010 -11.35 -46.00 -32.59
CA VAL A 1010 -11.83 -47.42 -32.60
C VAL A 1010 -11.30 -48.19 -31.41
#